data_0f89fa7c0d8d334ee3fb9991e0f90bc2
#
_entry.id   0f89fa7c0d8d334ee3fb9991e0f90bc2
#
_cell.length_a   1.000
_cell.length_b   1.000
_cell.length_c   1.000
_cell.angle_alpha   90.00
_cell.angle_beta   90.00
_cell.angle_gamma   90.00
#
_symmetry.space_group_name_H-M   'P 1'
#
loop_
_entity.id
_entity.type
_entity.pdbx_description
1 polymer ?
#
loop_
_entity_poly.entity_id
_entity_poly.type
_entity_poly.pdbx_seq_one_letter_code
_entity_poly.pdbx_strand_id
1 'polypeptide(L)'
;MRYLFSILIVLIPACRLSLACGPRDRLYTAEEYFTFRICGEDMSGTGIRNSRSWRENPLMDNCRSWAKITSTDIPLEDIQQVVYHWEYDRLEKLHADAVAGKEKNDNAFADWLIREKDTEITSFLLLAKQCEQTRAKQCSAWYYPVQGDEENTLLTEIVEKAKEYKGKRLFDRYTLQMMRALISLRQYNECLNIWLERKNFFHKGVIEEMAKNYAAGAYYHIGEITKAKRMFTETGDIVSYVFCMNKEGKTYDSYDMLPILYQREPNDKRLFHLMQNIIHYDIEMYRERYRFNRFYTEKNDHFKKNLKTLYDFTLNVLDEGKAKNLAVWYYTASFLSDKLRDTVQALEYIRQARELPAGQDLKDAIRVFDIYLKAKSAVKYDADFENYLYNELSWLDQKIVINLDSVYYSDIEDYICNRSSYYWGDMMRKIVISQVVPKCIASGYQTRALQLLNMADNRVLNLVGKFWSYPATIVDWGNSRRIYCSESKALFRPGVGGINDYDYSNDFFINLDSLGVQHIERLVVRMQNPLCYFDRFLNERSYVNMEYFYEIIGTQLLAAMRYKEAIHYLSQVSDEFMQTTNVYPYYKPEPKDYKLNFAKKMYALEQKIKTSKNPNDRAECMLTYAKELQNSIGPRWYLTRYYDGCWVNYP
;
A
#
# COMPACT_ATOMS: atom_id res chain seq x y z
N MET A 1 11.94 -29.91 47.64
CA MET A 1 11.91 -30.33 46.25
C MET A 1 10.61 -30.02 45.51
N ARG A 2 9.43 -30.23 46.04
CA ARG A 2 8.13 -29.92 45.35
C ARG A 2 7.95 -28.43 45.04
N TYR A 3 8.39 -27.52 45.89
CA TYR A 3 8.28 -26.07 45.68
C TYR A 3 9.29 -25.51 44.63
N LEU A 4 10.47 -26.13 44.49
CA LEU A 4 11.43 -25.78 43.44
C LEU A 4 10.92 -26.15 42.04
N PHE A 5 10.20 -27.27 41.91
CA PHE A 5 9.61 -27.71 40.66
C PHE A 5 8.44 -26.80 40.24
N SER A 6 7.64 -26.32 41.21
CA SER A 6 6.53 -25.39 40.93
C SER A 6 7.02 -24.00 40.50
N ILE A 7 8.17 -23.53 41.02
CA ILE A 7 8.81 -22.27 40.62
C ILE A 7 9.44 -22.40 39.21
N LEU A 8 10.00 -23.58 38.89
CA LEU A 8 10.56 -23.81 37.54
C LEU A 8 9.45 -23.86 36.48
N ILE A 9 8.29 -24.42 36.77
CA ILE A 9 7.15 -24.49 35.84
C ILE A 9 6.52 -23.10 35.61
N VAL A 10 6.58 -22.20 36.59
CA VAL A 10 6.07 -20.81 36.44
C VAL A 10 7.10 -19.91 35.70
N LEU A 11 8.40 -20.19 35.81
CA LEU A 11 9.45 -19.41 35.13
C LEU A 11 9.59 -19.75 33.64
N ILE A 12 9.25 -20.96 33.21
CA ILE A 12 9.31 -21.38 31.81
C ILE A 12 8.32 -20.62 30.90
N PRO A 13 7.05 -20.35 31.31
CA PRO A 13 6.17 -19.47 30.54
C PRO A 13 6.55 -17.99 30.62
N ALA A 14 7.12 -17.53 31.77
CA ALA A 14 7.50 -16.14 31.96
C ALA A 14 8.72 -15.73 31.11
N CYS A 15 9.65 -16.64 30.86
CA CYS A 15 10.79 -16.40 29.97
C CYS A 15 10.40 -16.35 28.48
N ARG A 16 9.23 -16.85 28.10
CA ARG A 16 8.68 -16.68 26.75
C ARG A 16 7.90 -15.36 26.54
N LEU A 17 7.71 -14.59 27.60
CA LEU A 17 6.89 -13.34 27.58
C LEU A 17 7.70 -12.05 27.71
N SER A 18 9.02 -12.11 27.83
CA SER A 18 9.87 -10.90 27.79
C SER A 18 10.45 -10.62 26.41
N LEU A 19 9.62 -10.64 25.39
CA LEU A 19 9.87 -9.89 24.16
C LEU A 19 9.50 -8.43 24.45
N ALA A 20 10.38 -7.73 25.11
CA ALA A 20 10.25 -6.33 25.46
C ALA A 20 10.72 -5.43 24.31
N CYS A 21 10.14 -5.56 23.16
CA CYS A 21 9.96 -4.58 22.11
C CYS A 21 8.81 -5.16 21.34
N GLY A 22 7.73 -4.42 21.16
CA GLY A 22 6.46 -4.94 20.70
C GLY A 22 6.61 -6.00 19.62
N PRO A 23 5.78 -7.05 19.64
CA PRO A 23 5.88 -8.08 18.63
C PRO A 23 5.83 -7.36 17.29
N ARG A 24 6.87 -7.52 16.48
CA ARG A 24 6.74 -7.21 15.06
C ARG A 24 5.61 -8.07 14.59
N ASP A 25 4.50 -7.41 14.28
CA ASP A 25 3.40 -8.11 13.68
C ASP A 25 3.92 -8.70 12.39
N ARG A 26 3.93 -10.03 12.34
CA ARG A 26 4.05 -10.68 11.06
C ARG A 26 2.86 -10.20 10.26
N LEU A 27 3.09 -9.34 9.29
CA LEU A 27 2.05 -8.81 8.41
C LEU A 27 1.32 -9.92 7.64
N TYR A 28 1.87 -11.13 7.66
CA TYR A 28 1.36 -12.27 6.93
C TYR A 28 1.19 -13.47 7.86
N THR A 29 0.06 -13.57 8.54
CA THR A 29 -0.39 -14.87 9.00
C THR A 29 -1.02 -15.62 7.83
N ALA A 30 -1.03 -16.94 7.88
CA ALA A 30 -1.59 -17.82 6.82
C ALA A 30 -3.08 -17.52 6.45
N GLU A 31 -3.75 -16.66 7.20
CA GLU A 31 -5.13 -16.23 6.98
C GLU A 31 -5.23 -14.87 6.24
N GLU A 32 -4.10 -14.23 5.90
CA GLU A 32 -4.09 -12.84 5.51
C GLU A 32 -4.16 -12.59 4.02
N TYR A 33 -5.07 -11.82 3.75
CA TYR A 33 -5.38 -10.80 2.76
C TYR A 33 -4.77 -10.95 1.39
N PHE A 34 -5.54 -11.49 0.52
CA PHE A 34 -5.42 -11.13 -0.86
C PHE A 34 -6.01 -9.71 -1.03
N THR A 35 -5.19 -8.77 -1.47
CA THR A 35 -5.60 -7.38 -1.59
C THR A 35 -6.54 -7.19 -2.77
N PHE A 36 -7.72 -6.63 -2.51
CA PHE A 36 -8.67 -6.27 -3.55
C PHE A 36 -8.14 -5.07 -4.34
N ARG A 37 -8.09 -5.20 -5.66
CA ARG A 37 -7.70 -4.10 -6.53
C ARG A 37 -8.61 -4.03 -7.76
N ILE A 38 -9.20 -2.86 -7.94
CA ILE A 38 -9.99 -2.53 -9.12
C ILE A 38 -9.14 -1.62 -9.99
N CYS A 39 -8.77 -2.07 -11.18
CA CYS A 39 -8.01 -1.29 -12.15
C CYS A 39 -6.59 -0.91 -11.72
N GLY A 40 -5.68 -0.80 -12.67
CA GLY A 40 -4.27 -0.44 -12.48
C GLY A 40 -4.02 1.01 -12.04
N GLU A 41 -5.06 1.73 -11.61
CA GLU A 41 -4.93 3.09 -11.14
C GLU A 41 -4.22 3.15 -9.80
N ASP A 42 -3.29 4.06 -9.75
CA ASP A 42 -2.45 4.42 -8.64
C ASP A 42 -3.27 4.59 -7.35
N MET A 43 -3.00 3.75 -6.35
CA MET A 43 -3.59 3.82 -5.01
C MET A 43 -3.09 5.04 -4.22
N SER A 44 -2.14 5.82 -4.76
CA SER A 44 -1.60 7.02 -4.16
C SER A 44 -2.67 8.07 -3.98
N GLY A 45 -3.26 8.18 -2.80
CA GLY A 45 -4.05 9.32 -2.29
C GLY A 45 -5.12 9.95 -3.18
N THR A 46 -5.04 9.76 -4.49
CA THR A 46 -5.94 10.34 -5.48
C THR A 46 -7.29 9.61 -5.53
N GLY A 47 -7.32 8.29 -5.33
CA GLY A 47 -8.55 7.50 -5.29
C GLY A 47 -9.49 7.93 -4.16
N ILE A 48 -8.94 8.23 -2.96
CA ILE A 48 -9.72 8.74 -1.83
C ILE A 48 -10.27 10.15 -2.12
N ARG A 49 -9.48 10.99 -2.78
CA ARG A 49 -9.92 12.33 -3.17
C ARG A 49 -11.03 12.27 -4.21
N ASN A 50 -10.91 11.38 -5.21
CA ASN A 50 -11.91 11.24 -6.25
C ASN A 50 -13.24 10.67 -5.75
N SER A 51 -13.23 9.74 -4.80
CA SER A 51 -14.46 9.23 -4.19
C SER A 51 -15.20 10.26 -3.34
N ARG A 52 -14.47 11.25 -2.79
CA ARG A 52 -15.03 12.36 -2.01
C ARG A 52 -15.47 13.54 -2.88
N SER A 53 -15.03 13.61 -4.12
CA SER A 53 -15.45 14.65 -5.04
C SER A 53 -16.90 14.44 -5.46
N TRP A 54 -17.63 15.53 -5.66
CA TRP A 54 -19.00 15.51 -6.16
C TRP A 54 -19.10 15.07 -7.63
N ARG A 55 -17.98 15.04 -8.35
CA ARG A 55 -17.79 14.47 -9.70
C ARG A 55 -16.46 13.73 -9.75
N GLU A 56 -16.29 12.86 -10.71
CA GLU A 56 -15.04 12.14 -10.97
C GLU A 56 -13.88 13.12 -11.22
N ASN A 57 -14.09 14.07 -12.13
CA ASN A 57 -13.09 15.10 -12.42
C ASN A 57 -13.74 16.46 -12.70
N PRO A 58 -14.21 17.19 -11.65
CA PRO A 58 -14.93 18.45 -11.84
C PRO A 58 -14.09 19.53 -12.52
N LEU A 59 -12.76 19.49 -12.36
CA LEU A 59 -11.80 20.39 -12.98
C LEU A 59 -11.80 20.23 -14.50
N MET A 60 -11.59 19.00 -14.97
CA MET A 60 -11.59 18.71 -16.42
C MET A 60 -12.96 18.84 -17.05
N ASP A 61 -14.04 18.56 -16.30
CA ASP A 61 -15.39 18.80 -16.79
C ASP A 61 -15.66 20.29 -17.02
N ASN A 62 -15.12 21.16 -16.13
CA ASN A 62 -15.19 22.59 -16.37
C ASN A 62 -14.30 23.03 -17.54
N CYS A 63 -13.10 22.45 -17.73
CA CYS A 63 -12.28 22.71 -18.92
C CYS A 63 -13.01 22.31 -20.21
N ARG A 64 -13.66 21.14 -20.23
CA ARG A 64 -14.53 20.72 -21.36
C ARG A 64 -15.69 21.67 -21.59
N SER A 65 -16.24 22.25 -20.52
CA SER A 65 -17.33 23.24 -20.67
C SER A 65 -16.81 24.59 -21.19
N TRP A 66 -15.54 24.94 -20.93
CA TRP A 66 -14.89 26.08 -21.57
C TRP A 66 -14.62 25.82 -23.05
N ALA A 67 -14.07 24.66 -23.41
CA ALA A 67 -13.84 24.28 -24.80
C ALA A 67 -15.11 24.37 -25.66
N LYS A 68 -16.29 24.00 -25.10
CA LYS A 68 -17.58 24.10 -25.82
C LYS A 68 -18.01 25.52 -26.20
N ILE A 69 -17.60 26.52 -25.43
CA ILE A 69 -17.97 27.93 -25.70
C ILE A 69 -16.85 28.73 -26.38
N THR A 70 -15.69 28.11 -26.58
CA THR A 70 -14.54 28.69 -27.30
C THR A 70 -14.19 27.84 -28.53
N SER A 71 -13.28 26.89 -28.41
CA SER A 71 -12.97 25.93 -29.46
C SER A 71 -12.62 24.56 -28.86
N THR A 72 -13.15 23.50 -29.47
CA THR A 72 -12.85 22.12 -29.10
C THR A 72 -11.44 21.67 -29.50
N ASP A 73 -10.74 22.45 -30.34
CA ASP A 73 -9.39 22.18 -30.79
C ASP A 73 -8.31 22.64 -29.78
N ILE A 74 -8.74 23.41 -28.77
CA ILE A 74 -7.84 23.88 -27.70
C ILE A 74 -7.57 22.72 -26.73
N PRO A 75 -6.28 22.38 -26.44
CA PRO A 75 -5.94 21.39 -25.44
C PRO A 75 -6.54 21.73 -24.08
N LEU A 76 -7.13 20.73 -23.41
CA LEU A 76 -7.78 20.93 -22.11
C LEU A 76 -6.79 21.37 -21.03
N GLU A 77 -5.54 20.95 -21.14
CA GLU A 77 -4.43 21.32 -20.28
C GLU A 77 -4.13 22.84 -20.37
N ASP A 78 -4.22 23.41 -21.55
CA ASP A 78 -4.03 24.86 -21.77
C ASP A 78 -5.17 25.67 -21.14
N ILE A 79 -6.41 25.18 -21.27
CA ILE A 79 -7.56 25.76 -20.58
C ILE A 79 -7.39 25.66 -19.07
N GLN A 80 -6.93 24.50 -18.58
CA GLN A 80 -6.69 24.28 -17.15
C GLN A 80 -5.65 25.25 -16.60
N GLN A 81 -4.54 25.44 -17.32
CA GLN A 81 -3.49 26.36 -16.92
C GLN A 81 -4.04 27.78 -16.75
N VAL A 82 -4.77 28.31 -17.71
CA VAL A 82 -5.30 29.68 -17.65
C VAL A 82 -6.37 29.83 -16.57
N VAL A 83 -7.31 28.89 -16.51
CA VAL A 83 -8.49 29.00 -15.62
C VAL A 83 -8.14 28.78 -14.14
N TYR A 84 -7.13 27.93 -13.85
CA TYR A 84 -6.88 27.52 -12.46
C TYR A 84 -5.48 27.86 -11.94
N HIS A 85 -4.46 27.94 -12.83
CA HIS A 85 -3.08 28.09 -12.37
C HIS A 85 -2.48 29.47 -12.62
N TRP A 86 -3.08 30.27 -13.53
CA TRP A 86 -2.58 31.64 -13.71
C TRP A 86 -3.00 32.54 -12.57
N GLU A 87 -2.03 33.35 -12.09
CA GLU A 87 -2.28 34.36 -11.08
C GLU A 87 -2.97 35.60 -11.66
N TYR A 88 -3.49 36.46 -10.79
CA TYR A 88 -4.29 37.62 -11.18
C TYR A 88 -3.55 38.53 -12.17
N ASP A 89 -2.32 38.89 -11.88
CA ASP A 89 -1.49 39.79 -12.74
C ASP A 89 -1.32 39.25 -14.16
N ARG A 90 -1.18 37.92 -14.28
CA ARG A 90 -1.07 37.26 -15.60
C ARG A 90 -2.39 37.29 -16.35
N LEU A 91 -3.49 37.14 -15.65
CA LEU A 91 -4.84 37.27 -16.25
C LEU A 91 -5.13 38.72 -16.63
N GLU A 92 -4.70 39.70 -15.84
CA GLU A 92 -4.81 41.14 -16.16
C GLU A 92 -4.07 41.47 -17.43
N LYS A 93 -2.83 40.98 -17.58
CA LYS A 93 -2.06 41.09 -18.81
C LYS A 93 -2.79 40.44 -20.00
N LEU A 94 -3.30 39.24 -19.83
CA LEU A 94 -4.11 38.55 -20.87
C LEU A 94 -5.30 39.40 -21.30
N HIS A 95 -6.00 40.01 -20.36
CA HIS A 95 -7.13 40.87 -20.66
C HIS A 95 -6.67 42.14 -21.47
N ALA A 96 -5.60 42.78 -21.05
CA ALA A 96 -5.03 43.91 -21.75
C ALA A 96 -4.58 43.55 -23.19
N ASP A 97 -3.94 42.39 -23.35
CA ASP A 97 -3.52 41.88 -24.67
C ASP A 97 -4.72 41.53 -25.57
N ALA A 98 -5.80 40.97 -25.01
CA ALA A 98 -7.04 40.72 -25.74
C ALA A 98 -7.71 42.02 -26.21
N VAL A 99 -7.76 43.06 -25.34
CA VAL A 99 -8.26 44.40 -25.71
C VAL A 99 -7.44 45.03 -26.82
N ALA A 100 -6.11 44.93 -26.71
CA ALA A 100 -5.19 45.54 -27.68
C ALA A 100 -5.04 44.74 -28.98
N GLY A 101 -5.44 43.48 -29.01
CA GLY A 101 -5.23 42.58 -30.13
C GLY A 101 -3.73 42.29 -30.39
N LYS A 102 -2.95 42.17 -29.32
CA LYS A 102 -1.48 41.99 -29.36
C LYS A 102 -1.11 40.51 -29.49
N GLU A 103 0.19 40.31 -29.68
CA GLU A 103 0.90 39.13 -30.12
C GLU A 103 0.50 37.78 -29.51
N LYS A 104 0.88 36.72 -30.27
CA LYS A 104 0.75 35.29 -30.00
C LYS A 104 1.20 34.89 -28.60
N ASN A 105 0.40 34.05 -27.94
CA ASN A 105 0.71 33.46 -26.65
C ASN A 105 1.09 31.97 -26.83
N ASP A 106 2.00 31.45 -26.02
CA ASP A 106 2.41 30.03 -26.09
C ASP A 106 1.29 29.07 -25.60
N ASN A 107 0.36 29.55 -24.77
CA ASN A 107 -0.80 28.78 -24.35
C ASN A 107 -1.92 28.95 -25.38
N ALA A 108 -2.42 27.86 -25.95
CA ALA A 108 -3.41 27.89 -27.04
C ALA A 108 -4.73 28.52 -26.63
N PHE A 109 -5.15 28.41 -25.37
CA PHE A 109 -6.37 29.06 -24.91
C PHE A 109 -6.23 30.57 -24.78
N ALA A 110 -5.09 31.03 -24.25
CA ALA A 110 -4.80 32.44 -24.14
C ALA A 110 -4.62 33.08 -25.56
N ASP A 111 -3.93 32.38 -26.45
CA ASP A 111 -3.74 32.83 -27.84
C ASP A 111 -5.08 32.97 -28.56
N TRP A 112 -5.99 31.99 -28.37
CA TRP A 112 -7.34 32.08 -28.92
C TRP A 112 -8.11 33.29 -28.39
N LEU A 113 -8.06 33.56 -27.06
CA LEU A 113 -8.73 34.71 -26.45
C LEU A 113 -8.21 36.06 -26.98
N ILE A 114 -6.90 36.15 -27.22
CA ILE A 114 -6.27 37.35 -27.80
C ILE A 114 -6.68 37.53 -29.26
N ARG A 115 -6.61 36.48 -30.05
CA ARG A 115 -6.94 36.50 -31.47
C ARG A 115 -8.41 36.88 -31.74
N GLU A 116 -9.31 36.29 -30.96
CA GLU A 116 -10.74 36.58 -31.04
C GLU A 116 -11.15 37.88 -30.31
N LYS A 117 -10.19 38.54 -29.64
CA LYS A 117 -10.41 39.75 -28.81
C LYS A 117 -11.53 39.54 -27.80
N ASP A 118 -11.54 38.35 -27.16
CA ASP A 118 -12.62 37.92 -26.25
C ASP A 118 -12.46 38.55 -24.88
N THR A 119 -12.82 39.84 -24.79
CA THR A 119 -12.80 40.60 -23.54
C THR A 119 -13.87 40.12 -22.53
N GLU A 120 -14.92 39.46 -23.00
CA GLU A 120 -15.98 38.92 -22.14
C GLU A 120 -15.45 37.77 -21.26
N ILE A 121 -14.75 36.79 -21.85
CA ILE A 121 -14.15 35.68 -21.09
C ILE A 121 -13.04 36.19 -20.21
N THR A 122 -12.14 37.03 -20.71
CA THR A 122 -11.01 37.52 -19.90
C THR A 122 -11.44 38.36 -18.70
N SER A 123 -12.49 39.20 -18.85
CA SER A 123 -13.12 39.94 -17.72
C SER A 123 -13.73 39.00 -16.70
N PHE A 124 -14.40 37.92 -17.15
CA PHE A 124 -14.93 36.90 -16.25
C PHE A 124 -13.83 36.16 -15.49
N LEU A 125 -12.71 35.82 -16.15
CA LEU A 125 -11.58 35.13 -15.51
C LEU A 125 -10.97 35.99 -14.39
N LEU A 126 -10.84 37.31 -14.61
CA LEU A 126 -10.40 38.24 -13.58
C LEU A 126 -11.34 38.25 -12.37
N LEU A 127 -12.67 38.36 -12.63
CA LEU A 127 -13.68 38.33 -11.57
C LEU A 127 -13.62 37.02 -10.78
N ALA A 128 -13.50 35.90 -11.47
CA ALA A 128 -13.43 34.58 -10.85
C ALA A 128 -12.16 34.40 -10.00
N LYS A 129 -11.01 34.89 -10.47
CA LYS A 129 -9.73 34.86 -9.75
C LYS A 129 -9.76 35.78 -8.53
N GLN A 130 -10.32 36.97 -8.65
CA GLN A 130 -10.51 37.88 -7.52
C GLN A 130 -11.36 37.23 -6.42
N CYS A 131 -12.46 36.56 -6.79
CA CYS A 131 -13.29 35.81 -5.84
C CYS A 131 -12.54 34.67 -5.16
N GLU A 132 -11.69 33.93 -5.91
CA GLU A 132 -10.87 32.85 -5.38
C GLU A 132 -9.85 33.37 -4.37
N GLN A 133 -9.09 34.39 -4.71
CA GLN A 133 -8.06 34.94 -3.83
C GLN A 133 -8.65 35.55 -2.54
N THR A 134 -9.78 36.26 -2.63
CA THR A 134 -10.46 36.82 -1.45
C THR A 134 -10.91 35.72 -0.50
N ARG A 135 -11.48 34.63 -1.03
CA ARG A 135 -11.87 33.47 -0.20
C ARG A 135 -10.66 32.75 0.40
N ALA A 136 -9.56 32.60 -0.33
CA ALA A 136 -8.35 31.97 0.17
C ALA A 136 -7.79 32.72 1.39
N LYS A 137 -7.82 34.05 1.38
CA LYS A 137 -7.43 34.87 2.55
C LYS A 137 -8.31 34.61 3.76
N GLN A 138 -9.63 34.49 3.59
CA GLN A 138 -10.57 34.13 4.66
C GLN A 138 -10.32 32.75 5.28
N CYS A 139 -9.90 31.77 4.46
CA CYS A 139 -9.68 30.39 4.91
C CYS A 139 -8.28 30.16 5.52
N SER A 140 -7.32 31.06 5.31
CA SER A 140 -5.92 30.90 5.77
C SER A 140 -5.70 31.20 7.24
N ALA A 141 -6.65 31.85 7.92
CA ALA A 141 -6.57 32.14 9.34
C ALA A 141 -6.89 30.89 10.19
N TRP A 142 -5.86 30.11 10.51
CA TRP A 142 -5.98 28.86 11.28
C TRP A 142 -6.65 29.01 12.65
N TYR A 143 -6.49 30.17 13.32
CA TYR A 143 -6.93 30.34 14.72
C TYR A 143 -8.22 31.13 14.92
N TYR A 144 -8.49 32.12 14.11
CA TYR A 144 -9.73 32.91 14.14
C TYR A 144 -9.92 33.56 12.77
N PRO A 145 -10.86 33.09 11.92
CA PRO A 145 -11.19 33.82 10.71
C PRO A 145 -11.87 35.14 11.11
N VAL A 146 -11.09 36.16 11.24
CA VAL A 146 -11.61 37.53 11.28
C VAL A 146 -12.00 37.82 9.85
N GLN A 147 -13.29 37.91 9.56
CA GLN A 147 -13.75 38.53 8.33
C GLN A 147 -13.34 40.01 8.41
N GLY A 148 -12.34 40.37 7.65
CA GLY A 148 -11.95 41.77 7.51
C GLY A 148 -13.04 42.52 6.74
N ASP A 149 -13.30 43.77 7.09
CA ASP A 149 -14.25 44.59 6.35
C ASP A 149 -13.85 44.76 4.89
N GLU A 150 -12.56 44.70 4.59
CA GLU A 150 -12.00 44.77 3.24
C GLU A 150 -12.41 43.57 2.37
N GLU A 151 -12.29 42.32 2.87
CA GLU A 151 -12.71 41.14 2.16
C GLU A 151 -14.22 41.11 1.90
N ASN A 152 -15.01 41.60 2.84
CA ASN A 152 -16.46 41.71 2.67
C ASN A 152 -16.82 42.74 1.60
N THR A 153 -16.11 43.84 1.51
CA THR A 153 -16.28 44.87 0.49
C THR A 153 -15.97 44.31 -0.91
N LEU A 154 -14.84 43.61 -1.07
CA LEU A 154 -14.46 42.97 -2.34
C LEU A 154 -15.48 41.91 -2.78
N LEU A 155 -15.98 41.08 -1.88
CA LEU A 155 -17.01 40.11 -2.19
C LEU A 155 -18.31 40.75 -2.60
N THR A 156 -18.71 41.88 -1.98
CA THR A 156 -19.89 42.65 -2.35
C THR A 156 -19.73 43.25 -3.75
N GLU A 157 -18.57 43.80 -4.08
CA GLU A 157 -18.29 44.30 -5.44
C GLU A 157 -18.39 43.19 -6.49
N ILE A 158 -17.94 41.95 -6.16
CA ILE A 158 -18.08 40.80 -7.06
C ILE A 158 -19.55 40.46 -7.30
N VAL A 159 -20.39 40.52 -6.24
CA VAL A 159 -21.83 40.31 -6.39
C VAL A 159 -22.45 41.35 -7.32
N GLU A 160 -22.11 42.63 -7.15
CA GLU A 160 -22.66 43.71 -7.98
C GLU A 160 -22.18 43.61 -9.43
N LYS A 161 -20.89 43.40 -9.70
CA LYS A 161 -20.34 43.17 -11.04
C LYS A 161 -21.02 41.99 -11.72
N ALA A 162 -21.30 40.91 -10.97
CA ALA A 162 -21.98 39.75 -11.52
C ALA A 162 -23.47 40.00 -11.78
N LYS A 163 -24.13 40.89 -11.04
CA LYS A 163 -25.52 41.36 -11.31
C LYS A 163 -25.62 42.25 -12.56
N GLU A 164 -24.58 43.05 -12.80
CA GLU A 164 -24.50 43.95 -13.97
C GLU A 164 -24.31 43.21 -15.27
N TYR A 165 -23.84 42.01 -15.28
CA TYR A 165 -23.64 41.24 -16.50
C TYR A 165 -24.98 40.92 -17.16
N LYS A 166 -25.16 41.38 -18.41
CA LYS A 166 -26.39 41.23 -19.23
C LYS A 166 -26.20 40.26 -20.40
N GLY A 167 -25.00 39.74 -20.62
CA GLY A 167 -24.73 38.79 -21.68
C GLY A 167 -25.39 37.42 -21.45
N LYS A 168 -25.59 36.66 -22.50
CA LYS A 168 -26.17 35.31 -22.41
C LYS A 168 -25.12 34.21 -22.30
N ARG A 169 -23.94 34.42 -22.91
CA ARG A 169 -22.91 33.40 -23.10
C ARG A 169 -22.30 32.91 -21.78
N LEU A 170 -22.04 33.82 -20.81
CA LEU A 170 -21.45 33.51 -19.53
C LEU A 170 -22.43 33.69 -18.37
N PHE A 171 -23.73 33.77 -18.64
CA PHE A 171 -24.76 34.00 -17.62
C PHE A 171 -24.69 33.01 -16.46
N ASP A 172 -24.53 31.72 -16.78
CA ASP A 172 -24.42 30.63 -15.82
C ASP A 172 -23.18 30.84 -14.90
N ARG A 173 -22.07 31.25 -15.50
CA ARG A 173 -20.79 31.44 -14.80
C ARG A 173 -20.80 32.66 -13.91
N TYR A 174 -21.34 33.77 -14.37
CA TYR A 174 -21.51 34.97 -13.53
C TYR A 174 -22.48 34.69 -12.36
N THR A 175 -23.58 33.99 -12.63
CA THR A 175 -24.52 33.59 -11.58
C THR A 175 -23.82 32.68 -10.54
N LEU A 176 -23.00 31.74 -10.96
CA LEU A 176 -22.21 30.88 -10.07
C LEU A 176 -21.25 31.70 -9.20
N GLN A 177 -20.52 32.67 -9.75
CA GLN A 177 -19.60 33.52 -8.98
C GLN A 177 -20.37 34.39 -7.96
N MET A 178 -21.52 34.92 -8.34
CA MET A 178 -22.40 35.64 -7.43
C MET A 178 -22.84 34.77 -6.24
N MET A 179 -23.33 33.56 -6.51
CA MET A 179 -23.72 32.62 -5.45
C MET A 179 -22.54 32.25 -4.55
N ARG A 180 -21.35 32.07 -5.13
CA ARG A 180 -20.11 31.77 -4.42
C ARG A 180 -19.72 32.91 -3.46
N ALA A 181 -19.82 34.16 -3.92
CA ALA A 181 -19.55 35.34 -3.09
C ALA A 181 -20.59 35.49 -1.96
N LEU A 182 -21.88 35.32 -2.27
CA LEU A 182 -22.97 35.38 -1.27
C LEU A 182 -22.82 34.35 -0.15
N ILE A 183 -22.41 33.11 -0.47
CA ILE A 183 -22.09 32.09 0.55
C ILE A 183 -20.96 32.56 1.44
N SER A 184 -19.89 33.13 0.89
CA SER A 184 -18.75 33.67 1.64
C SER A 184 -19.15 34.85 2.52
N LEU A 185 -20.05 35.71 2.08
CA LEU A 185 -20.68 36.79 2.84
C LEU A 185 -21.71 36.29 3.89
N ARG A 186 -21.98 35.00 3.96
CA ARG A 186 -23.04 34.38 4.79
C ARG A 186 -24.47 34.88 4.47
N GLN A 187 -24.66 35.41 3.27
CA GLN A 187 -25.96 35.87 2.78
C GLN A 187 -26.75 34.70 2.14
N TYR A 188 -27.06 33.72 2.98
CA TYR A 188 -27.62 32.43 2.50
C TYR A 188 -28.99 32.57 1.84
N ASN A 189 -29.87 33.42 2.40
CA ASN A 189 -31.19 33.65 1.84
C ASN A 189 -31.12 34.32 0.44
N GLU A 190 -30.20 35.27 0.27
CA GLU A 190 -30.03 35.93 -1.03
C GLU A 190 -29.44 34.94 -2.07
N CYS A 191 -28.49 34.11 -1.68
CA CYS A 191 -27.98 33.03 -2.51
C CYS A 191 -29.12 32.09 -2.99
N LEU A 192 -30.05 31.74 -2.10
CA LEU A 192 -31.20 30.90 -2.44
C LEU A 192 -32.19 31.61 -3.37
N ASN A 193 -32.46 32.91 -3.18
CA ASN A 193 -33.30 33.70 -4.07
C ASN A 193 -32.72 33.69 -5.50
N ILE A 194 -31.40 33.97 -5.64
CA ILE A 194 -30.70 33.91 -6.92
C ILE A 194 -30.86 32.52 -7.59
N TRP A 195 -30.63 31.45 -6.78
CA TRP A 195 -30.83 30.09 -7.29
C TRP A 195 -32.24 29.84 -7.80
N LEU A 196 -33.24 30.17 -7.00
CA LEU A 196 -34.68 29.94 -7.37
C LEU A 196 -35.12 30.72 -8.60
N GLU A 197 -34.63 31.96 -8.74
CA GLU A 197 -34.92 32.80 -9.90
C GLU A 197 -34.21 32.29 -11.17
N ARG A 198 -32.96 31.80 -11.05
CA ARG A 198 -32.09 31.55 -12.20
C ARG A 198 -31.85 30.08 -12.55
N LYS A 199 -32.26 29.11 -11.70
CA LYS A 199 -32.02 27.68 -11.90
C LYS A 199 -32.49 27.13 -13.24
N ASN A 200 -33.55 27.66 -13.80
CA ASN A 200 -34.12 27.21 -15.09
C ASN A 200 -33.35 27.73 -16.32
N PHE A 201 -32.43 28.67 -16.11
CA PHE A 201 -31.62 29.26 -17.18
C PHE A 201 -30.26 28.63 -17.30
N PHE A 202 -29.88 27.79 -16.34
CA PHE A 202 -28.59 27.06 -16.41
C PHE A 202 -28.62 26.00 -17.50
N HIS A 203 -27.55 25.91 -18.24
CA HIS A 203 -27.27 24.77 -19.11
C HIS A 203 -26.89 23.56 -18.24
N LYS A 204 -27.49 22.40 -18.55
CA LYS A 204 -27.18 21.16 -17.85
C LYS A 204 -25.69 20.84 -17.93
N GLY A 205 -25.06 20.59 -16.79
CA GLY A 205 -23.64 20.25 -16.70
C GLY A 205 -22.96 20.72 -15.42
N VAL A 206 -21.64 20.78 -15.46
CA VAL A 206 -20.80 21.06 -14.30
C VAL A 206 -21.11 22.40 -13.63
N ILE A 207 -21.44 23.45 -14.38
CA ILE A 207 -21.70 24.78 -13.83
C ILE A 207 -23.04 24.78 -13.06
N GLU A 208 -24.10 24.17 -13.62
CA GLU A 208 -25.38 23.99 -12.92
C GLU A 208 -25.20 23.20 -11.62
N GLU A 209 -24.48 22.08 -11.66
CA GLU A 209 -24.24 21.25 -10.48
C GLU A 209 -23.42 21.99 -9.41
N MET A 210 -22.42 22.79 -9.80
CA MET A 210 -21.71 23.67 -8.86
C MET A 210 -22.65 24.68 -8.19
N ALA A 211 -23.49 25.36 -8.98
CA ALA A 211 -24.47 26.30 -8.45
C ALA A 211 -25.47 25.61 -7.51
N LYS A 212 -25.93 24.42 -7.88
CA LYS A 212 -26.81 23.57 -7.07
C LYS A 212 -26.16 23.20 -5.73
N ASN A 213 -24.85 22.88 -5.71
CA ASN A 213 -24.12 22.60 -4.49
C ASN A 213 -24.01 23.86 -3.59
N TYR A 214 -23.81 25.06 -4.14
CA TYR A 214 -23.86 26.28 -3.34
C TYR A 214 -25.26 26.55 -2.77
N ALA A 215 -26.33 26.33 -3.54
CA ALA A 215 -27.70 26.45 -3.03
C ALA A 215 -27.99 25.41 -1.93
N ALA A 216 -27.52 24.17 -2.09
CA ALA A 216 -27.59 23.14 -1.06
C ALA A 216 -26.87 23.55 0.23
N GLY A 217 -25.65 24.14 0.10
CA GLY A 217 -24.90 24.71 1.22
C GLY A 217 -25.66 25.83 1.93
N ALA A 218 -26.33 26.71 1.18
CA ALA A 218 -27.16 27.75 1.75
C ALA A 218 -28.35 27.15 2.54
N TYR A 219 -29.06 26.14 1.99
CA TYR A 219 -30.11 25.41 2.72
C TYR A 219 -29.58 24.75 4.01
N TYR A 220 -28.38 24.16 3.97
CA TYR A 220 -27.74 23.61 5.16
C TYR A 220 -27.54 24.65 6.25
N HIS A 221 -27.02 25.83 5.90
CA HIS A 221 -26.74 26.90 6.86
C HIS A 221 -28.00 27.52 7.47
N ILE A 222 -29.11 27.62 6.72
CA ILE A 222 -30.38 28.10 7.28
C ILE A 222 -31.19 27.02 8.00
N GLY A 223 -30.66 25.77 8.10
CA GLY A 223 -31.31 24.69 8.85
C GLY A 223 -32.27 23.82 8.05
N GLU A 224 -32.46 24.07 6.77
CA GLU A 224 -33.30 23.26 5.84
C GLU A 224 -32.58 21.98 5.39
N ILE A 225 -32.20 21.15 6.38
CA ILE A 225 -31.29 20.00 6.18
C ILE A 225 -31.84 19.00 5.16
N THR A 226 -33.15 18.74 5.17
CA THR A 226 -33.78 17.79 4.23
C THR A 226 -33.64 18.25 2.77
N LYS A 227 -33.79 19.57 2.50
CA LYS A 227 -33.59 20.12 1.16
C LYS A 227 -32.12 20.08 0.74
N ALA A 228 -31.21 20.46 1.65
CA ALA A 228 -29.77 20.38 1.41
C ALA A 228 -29.33 18.95 1.06
N LYS A 229 -29.74 17.98 1.87
CA LYS A 229 -29.42 16.57 1.70
C LYS A 229 -29.88 16.01 0.34
N ARG A 230 -31.12 16.33 -0.05
CA ARG A 230 -31.65 15.93 -1.36
C ARG A 230 -30.80 16.50 -2.50
N MET A 231 -30.45 17.79 -2.45
CA MET A 231 -29.67 18.43 -3.51
C MET A 231 -28.23 17.88 -3.57
N PHE A 232 -27.57 17.63 -2.45
CA PHE A 232 -26.27 16.98 -2.42
C PHE A 232 -26.33 15.54 -2.96
N THR A 233 -27.41 14.81 -2.69
CA THR A 233 -27.63 13.48 -3.30
C THR A 233 -27.75 13.59 -4.83
N GLU A 234 -28.52 14.54 -5.33
CA GLU A 234 -28.73 14.76 -6.76
C GLU A 234 -27.43 15.15 -7.49
N THR A 235 -26.52 15.88 -6.87
CA THR A 235 -25.21 16.22 -7.43
C THR A 235 -24.14 15.15 -7.15
N GLY A 236 -24.38 14.28 -6.18
CA GLY A 236 -23.39 13.29 -5.70
C GLY A 236 -22.29 13.91 -4.83
N ASP A 237 -22.57 15.01 -4.16
CA ASP A 237 -21.66 15.60 -3.18
C ASP A 237 -21.75 14.87 -1.84
N ILE A 238 -20.99 13.77 -1.76
CA ILE A 238 -20.95 12.87 -0.61
C ILE A 238 -20.48 13.60 0.65
N VAL A 239 -19.45 14.44 0.54
CA VAL A 239 -18.86 15.12 1.69
C VAL A 239 -19.88 16.04 2.34
N SER A 240 -20.56 16.85 1.53
CA SER A 240 -21.58 17.78 2.03
C SER A 240 -22.83 17.05 2.54
N TYR A 241 -23.21 15.92 1.92
CA TYR A 241 -24.24 15.04 2.43
C TYR A 241 -23.94 14.54 3.85
N VAL A 242 -22.69 14.13 4.12
CA VAL A 242 -22.25 13.69 5.45
C VAL A 242 -22.41 14.79 6.49
N PHE A 243 -22.10 16.04 6.16
CA PHE A 243 -22.35 17.16 7.09
C PHE A 243 -23.83 17.29 7.45
N CYS A 244 -24.72 17.05 6.50
CA CYS A 244 -26.15 17.00 6.78
C CYS A 244 -26.53 15.88 7.75
N MET A 245 -25.98 14.67 7.53
CA MET A 245 -26.22 13.52 8.43
C MET A 245 -25.71 13.78 9.84
N ASN A 246 -24.51 14.33 9.98
CA ASN A 246 -23.94 14.68 11.28
C ASN A 246 -24.81 15.72 12.02
N LYS A 247 -25.36 16.70 11.31
CA LYS A 247 -26.27 17.69 11.91
C LYS A 247 -27.60 17.09 12.36
N GLU A 248 -28.05 16.00 11.75
CA GLU A 248 -29.19 15.20 12.20
C GLU A 248 -28.88 14.25 13.36
N GLY A 249 -27.63 14.23 13.86
CA GLY A 249 -27.17 13.32 14.91
C GLY A 249 -27.02 11.86 14.44
N LYS A 250 -26.96 11.64 13.15
CA LYS A 250 -26.78 10.32 12.55
C LYS A 250 -25.29 10.08 12.28
N THR A 251 -24.80 8.91 12.67
CA THR A 251 -23.47 8.44 12.25
C THR A 251 -23.52 8.12 10.75
N TYR A 252 -22.56 8.67 10.05
CA TYR A 252 -22.36 8.37 8.64
C TYR A 252 -21.68 7.03 8.47
N ASP A 253 -22.23 6.20 7.57
CA ASP A 253 -21.60 5.00 7.08
C ASP A 253 -21.33 5.14 5.57
N SER A 254 -20.09 4.82 5.14
CA SER A 254 -19.72 4.84 3.72
C SER A 254 -20.58 3.90 2.86
N TYR A 255 -21.13 2.87 3.48
CA TYR A 255 -22.03 1.91 2.82
C TYR A 255 -23.34 2.52 2.33
N ASP A 256 -23.86 3.53 3.03
CA ASP A 256 -25.09 4.23 2.65
C ASP A 256 -24.93 5.00 1.33
N MET A 257 -23.71 5.31 0.94
CA MET A 257 -23.42 6.07 -0.27
C MET A 257 -23.38 5.23 -1.54
N LEU A 258 -23.08 3.95 -1.42
CA LEU A 258 -23.01 3.05 -2.58
C LEU A 258 -24.35 3.00 -3.35
N PRO A 259 -25.52 2.71 -2.72
CA PRO A 259 -26.79 2.71 -3.41
C PRO A 259 -27.16 4.09 -3.96
N ILE A 260 -26.83 5.19 -3.30
CA ILE A 260 -27.12 6.55 -3.76
C ILE A 260 -26.36 6.85 -5.06
N LEU A 261 -25.05 6.57 -5.09
CA LEU A 261 -24.25 6.75 -6.30
C LEU A 261 -24.72 5.84 -7.43
N TYR A 262 -24.99 4.58 -7.14
CA TYR A 262 -25.45 3.61 -8.11
C TYR A 262 -26.79 3.99 -8.74
N GLN A 263 -27.75 4.42 -7.93
CA GLN A 263 -29.05 4.87 -8.42
C GLN A 263 -28.97 6.12 -9.31
N ARG A 264 -28.03 7.02 -9.00
CA ARG A 264 -27.77 8.20 -9.81
C ARG A 264 -27.15 7.85 -11.16
N GLU A 265 -26.08 7.06 -11.14
CA GLU A 265 -25.32 6.65 -12.33
C GLU A 265 -24.67 5.29 -12.10
N PRO A 266 -25.26 4.20 -12.63
CA PRO A 266 -24.74 2.84 -12.41
C PRO A 266 -23.30 2.62 -12.90
N ASN A 267 -22.78 3.50 -13.77
CA ASN A 267 -21.46 3.42 -14.33
C ASN A 267 -20.50 4.51 -13.81
N ASP A 268 -20.87 5.18 -12.71
CA ASP A 268 -20.04 6.20 -12.08
C ASP A 268 -18.76 5.53 -11.52
N LYS A 269 -17.59 5.95 -12.02
CA LYS A 269 -16.30 5.39 -11.58
C LYS A 269 -16.04 5.58 -10.10
N ARG A 270 -16.64 6.60 -9.47
CA ARG A 270 -16.54 6.82 -8.02
C ARG A 270 -17.08 5.66 -7.20
N LEU A 271 -18.04 4.87 -7.74
CA LEU A 271 -18.50 3.64 -7.09
C LEU A 271 -17.36 2.66 -6.84
N PHE A 272 -16.47 2.49 -7.83
CA PHE A 272 -15.35 1.58 -7.71
C PHE A 272 -14.31 2.11 -6.72
N HIS A 273 -14.01 3.39 -6.73
CA HIS A 273 -13.12 4.01 -5.75
C HIS A 273 -13.70 3.92 -4.33
N LEU A 274 -14.99 4.17 -4.16
CA LEU A 274 -15.65 4.05 -2.86
C LEU A 274 -15.65 2.60 -2.36
N MET A 275 -15.98 1.64 -3.23
CA MET A 275 -15.92 0.21 -2.92
C MET A 275 -14.51 -0.24 -2.53
N GLN A 276 -13.49 0.17 -3.29
CA GLN A 276 -12.10 -0.16 -2.99
C GLN A 276 -11.68 0.42 -1.64
N ASN A 277 -12.05 1.66 -1.34
CA ASN A 277 -11.78 2.28 -0.05
C ASN A 277 -12.47 1.56 1.11
N ILE A 278 -13.75 1.20 0.95
CA ILE A 278 -14.49 0.43 1.97
C ILE A 278 -13.79 -0.92 2.20
N ILE A 279 -13.46 -1.65 1.13
CA ILE A 279 -12.79 -2.95 1.24
C ILE A 279 -11.43 -2.78 1.92
N HIS A 280 -10.64 -1.81 1.50
CA HIS A 280 -9.33 -1.58 2.09
C HIS A 280 -9.41 -1.22 3.58
N TYR A 281 -10.17 -0.19 3.93
CA TYR A 281 -10.18 0.33 5.31
C TYR A 281 -11.02 -0.49 6.27
N ASP A 282 -12.17 -1.00 5.83
CA ASP A 282 -13.13 -1.65 6.71
C ASP A 282 -13.04 -3.17 6.68
N ILE A 283 -12.45 -3.76 5.65
CA ILE A 283 -12.31 -5.21 5.50
C ILE A 283 -10.86 -5.65 5.66
N GLU A 284 -9.92 -5.04 4.93
CA GLU A 284 -8.51 -5.44 4.97
C GLU A 284 -7.78 -4.87 6.19
N MET A 285 -7.86 -3.55 6.43
CA MET A 285 -7.19 -2.88 7.54
C MET A 285 -7.88 -3.06 8.89
N TYR A 286 -9.15 -3.50 8.89
CA TYR A 286 -9.91 -3.66 10.12
C TYR A 286 -9.26 -4.67 11.09
N ARG A 287 -8.78 -5.80 10.58
CA ARG A 287 -8.09 -6.81 11.37
C ARG A 287 -6.77 -6.31 11.93
N GLU A 288 -6.00 -5.54 11.17
CA GLU A 288 -4.71 -5.00 11.63
C GLU A 288 -4.88 -4.03 12.78
N ARG A 289 -5.82 -3.10 12.67
CA ARG A 289 -6.07 -2.10 13.73
C ARG A 289 -6.54 -2.70 15.05
N TYR A 290 -7.17 -3.87 15.03
CA TYR A 290 -7.81 -4.45 16.20
C TYR A 290 -7.18 -5.73 16.70
N ARG A 291 -6.10 -6.21 16.09
CA ARG A 291 -5.36 -7.43 16.46
C ARG A 291 -4.88 -7.43 17.92
N PHE A 292 -4.62 -6.26 18.49
CA PHE A 292 -4.13 -6.08 19.85
C PHE A 292 -5.22 -5.87 20.91
N ASN A 293 -6.48 -5.78 20.54
CA ASN A 293 -7.53 -5.44 21.49
C ASN A 293 -8.39 -6.66 21.87
N ARG A 294 -8.21 -7.17 23.10
CA ARG A 294 -8.92 -8.35 23.63
C ARG A 294 -10.47 -8.19 23.76
N PHE A 295 -11.01 -6.99 23.54
CA PHE A 295 -12.46 -6.70 23.61
C PHE A 295 -13.19 -6.90 22.28
N TYR A 296 -12.89 -7.99 21.58
CA TYR A 296 -13.11 -8.17 20.15
C TYR A 296 -14.48 -8.73 19.71
N THR A 297 -15.32 -9.21 20.62
CA THR A 297 -16.52 -9.97 20.25
C THR A 297 -17.60 -9.11 19.58
N GLU A 298 -17.90 -7.94 20.13
CA GLU A 298 -18.94 -7.05 19.56
C GLU A 298 -18.54 -6.43 18.19
N LYS A 299 -17.24 -6.16 18.02
CA LYS A 299 -16.72 -5.59 16.77
C LYS A 299 -16.68 -6.60 15.60
N ASN A 300 -16.57 -7.89 15.91
CA ASN A 300 -16.57 -8.95 14.88
C ASN A 300 -17.96 -9.09 14.22
N ASP A 301 -19.04 -8.83 14.95
CA ASP A 301 -20.40 -8.87 14.39
C ASP A 301 -20.67 -7.64 13.51
N HIS A 302 -20.12 -6.48 13.85
CA HIS A 302 -20.19 -5.29 13.00
C HIS A 302 -19.43 -5.51 11.69
N PHE A 303 -18.23 -6.07 11.75
CA PHE A 303 -17.44 -6.44 10.57
C PHE A 303 -18.20 -7.39 9.64
N LYS A 304 -18.77 -8.47 10.19
CA LYS A 304 -19.56 -9.44 9.41
C LYS A 304 -20.78 -8.81 8.78
N LYS A 305 -21.45 -7.92 9.50
CA LYS A 305 -22.61 -7.17 9.01
C LYS A 305 -22.21 -6.29 7.82
N ASN A 306 -21.13 -5.53 7.96
CA ASN A 306 -20.64 -4.65 6.91
C ASN A 306 -20.21 -5.43 5.67
N LEU A 307 -19.46 -6.52 5.85
CA LEU A 307 -19.07 -7.41 4.76
C LEU A 307 -20.30 -7.96 4.02
N LYS A 308 -21.32 -8.41 4.76
CA LYS A 308 -22.55 -8.90 4.18
C LYS A 308 -23.33 -7.79 3.45
N THR A 309 -23.43 -6.59 4.02
CA THR A 309 -24.09 -5.44 3.39
C THR A 309 -23.46 -5.12 2.03
N LEU A 310 -22.13 -5.11 1.96
CA LEU A 310 -21.42 -4.85 0.71
C LEU A 310 -21.62 -5.99 -0.31
N TYR A 311 -21.64 -7.23 0.16
CA TYR A 311 -21.90 -8.38 -0.67
C TYR A 311 -23.32 -8.36 -1.25
N ASP A 312 -24.34 -8.14 -0.39
CA ASP A 312 -25.74 -8.05 -0.83
C ASP A 312 -25.95 -6.89 -1.82
N PHE A 313 -25.31 -5.73 -1.59
CA PHE A 313 -25.30 -4.64 -2.54
C PHE A 313 -24.69 -5.05 -3.90
N THR A 314 -23.55 -5.75 -3.87
CA THR A 314 -22.88 -6.22 -5.09
C THR A 314 -23.77 -7.18 -5.88
N LEU A 315 -24.46 -8.10 -5.19
CA LEU A 315 -25.42 -9.01 -5.83
C LEU A 315 -26.60 -8.29 -6.45
N ASN A 316 -27.15 -7.29 -5.76
CA ASN A 316 -28.26 -6.48 -6.29
C ASN A 316 -27.85 -5.75 -7.59
N VAL A 317 -26.61 -5.26 -7.67
CA VAL A 317 -26.10 -4.63 -8.90
C VAL A 317 -26.00 -5.64 -10.05
N LEU A 318 -25.56 -6.86 -9.75
CA LEU A 318 -25.50 -7.94 -10.75
C LEU A 318 -26.90 -8.35 -11.23
N ASP A 319 -27.85 -8.48 -10.31
CA ASP A 319 -29.25 -8.86 -10.61
C ASP A 319 -29.98 -7.79 -11.43
N GLU A 320 -29.76 -6.49 -11.14
CA GLU A 320 -30.36 -5.39 -11.88
C GLU A 320 -29.81 -5.26 -13.32
N GLY A 321 -28.59 -5.69 -13.56
CA GLY A 321 -27.94 -5.68 -14.88
C GLY A 321 -27.78 -4.30 -15.53
N LYS A 322 -27.87 -3.20 -14.77
CA LYS A 322 -27.75 -1.83 -15.28
C LYS A 322 -26.30 -1.37 -15.46
N ALA A 323 -25.36 -2.00 -14.75
CA ALA A 323 -23.94 -1.70 -14.84
C ALA A 323 -23.35 -2.27 -16.13
N LYS A 324 -22.55 -1.47 -16.87
CA LYS A 324 -21.92 -1.91 -18.13
C LYS A 324 -20.71 -2.81 -17.91
N ASN A 325 -19.95 -2.56 -16.83
CA ASN A 325 -18.73 -3.33 -16.53
C ASN A 325 -19.03 -4.42 -15.51
N LEU A 326 -19.74 -5.47 -15.91
CA LEU A 326 -20.10 -6.59 -15.03
C LEU A 326 -18.89 -7.38 -14.54
N ALA A 327 -17.79 -7.39 -15.28
CA ALA A 327 -16.56 -8.08 -14.86
C ALA A 327 -16.05 -7.58 -13.49
N VAL A 328 -16.08 -6.27 -13.22
CA VAL A 328 -15.71 -5.69 -11.92
C VAL A 328 -16.65 -6.19 -10.81
N TRP A 329 -17.94 -6.24 -11.08
CA TRP A 329 -18.93 -6.65 -10.08
C TRP A 329 -18.82 -8.14 -9.74
N TYR A 330 -18.62 -9.00 -10.73
CA TYR A 330 -18.33 -10.42 -10.49
C TYR A 330 -17.00 -10.63 -9.76
N TYR A 331 -15.96 -9.87 -10.09
CA TYR A 331 -14.70 -9.89 -9.36
C TYR A 331 -14.90 -9.46 -7.89
N THR A 332 -15.67 -8.41 -7.65
CA THR A 332 -16.02 -7.95 -6.29
C THR A 332 -16.82 -9.01 -5.53
N ALA A 333 -17.83 -9.61 -6.17
CA ALA A 333 -18.62 -10.69 -5.57
C ALA A 333 -17.75 -11.89 -5.21
N SER A 334 -16.81 -12.26 -6.09
CA SER A 334 -15.84 -13.33 -5.84
C SER A 334 -14.99 -13.03 -4.61
N PHE A 335 -14.41 -11.82 -4.52
CA PHE A 335 -13.60 -11.41 -3.39
C PHE A 335 -14.38 -11.44 -2.08
N LEU A 336 -15.59 -10.88 -2.07
CA LEU A 336 -16.44 -10.83 -0.88
C LEU A 336 -16.92 -12.23 -0.44
N SER A 337 -17.22 -13.12 -1.41
CA SER A 337 -17.54 -14.54 -1.12
C SER A 337 -16.38 -15.24 -0.43
N ASP A 338 -15.14 -15.01 -0.89
CA ASP A 338 -13.95 -15.58 -0.23
C ASP A 338 -13.80 -15.07 1.21
N LYS A 339 -14.03 -13.77 1.45
CA LYS A 339 -14.01 -13.20 2.81
C LYS A 339 -15.14 -13.73 3.70
N LEU A 340 -16.28 -14.09 3.10
CA LEU A 340 -17.39 -14.80 3.77
C LEU A 340 -17.13 -16.30 3.97
N ARG A 341 -15.96 -16.81 3.55
CA ARG A 341 -15.54 -18.21 3.63
C ARG A 341 -16.27 -19.15 2.68
N ASP A 342 -16.86 -18.63 1.63
CA ASP A 342 -17.45 -19.42 0.54
C ASP A 342 -16.53 -19.43 -0.68
N THR A 343 -15.50 -20.27 -0.62
CA THR A 343 -14.51 -20.40 -1.70
C THR A 343 -15.12 -21.02 -2.97
N VAL A 344 -16.16 -21.84 -2.85
CA VAL A 344 -16.83 -22.46 -3.99
C VAL A 344 -17.54 -21.37 -4.80
N GLN A 345 -18.33 -20.55 -4.14
CA GLN A 345 -19.03 -19.43 -4.79
C GLN A 345 -18.04 -18.38 -5.33
N ALA A 346 -16.93 -18.15 -4.60
CA ALA A 346 -15.87 -17.26 -5.07
C ALA A 346 -15.25 -17.74 -6.39
N LEU A 347 -15.00 -19.05 -6.53
CA LEU A 347 -14.49 -19.66 -7.78
C LEU A 347 -15.49 -19.52 -8.93
N GLU A 348 -16.77 -19.66 -8.67
CA GLU A 348 -17.80 -19.49 -9.71
C GLU A 348 -17.87 -18.03 -10.19
N TYR A 349 -17.87 -17.05 -9.29
CA TYR A 349 -17.87 -15.64 -9.67
C TYR A 349 -16.61 -15.21 -10.40
N ILE A 350 -15.42 -15.70 -9.99
CA ILE A 350 -14.18 -15.32 -10.70
C ILE A 350 -14.15 -15.93 -12.11
N ARG A 351 -14.72 -17.12 -12.30
CA ARG A 351 -14.91 -17.74 -13.62
C ARG A 351 -15.78 -16.84 -14.51
N GLN A 352 -16.93 -16.37 -13.99
CA GLN A 352 -17.80 -15.47 -14.72
C GLN A 352 -17.11 -14.13 -15.05
N ALA A 353 -16.35 -13.57 -14.10
CA ALA A 353 -15.57 -12.35 -14.35
C ALA A 353 -14.58 -12.50 -15.50
N ARG A 354 -13.93 -13.66 -15.62
CA ARG A 354 -12.94 -13.95 -16.68
C ARG A 354 -13.55 -14.02 -18.09
N GLU A 355 -14.79 -14.45 -18.20
CA GLU A 355 -15.51 -14.60 -19.48
C GLU A 355 -16.03 -13.26 -20.03
N LEU A 356 -16.05 -12.22 -19.19
CA LEU A 356 -16.60 -10.93 -19.56
C LEU A 356 -15.55 -9.97 -20.14
N PRO A 357 -15.97 -9.03 -21.01
CA PRO A 357 -15.08 -7.98 -21.51
C PRO A 357 -14.55 -7.11 -20.37
N ALA A 358 -13.23 -6.91 -20.35
CA ALA A 358 -12.56 -6.06 -19.36
C ALA A 358 -11.27 -5.46 -19.93
N GLY A 359 -10.84 -4.34 -19.37
CA GLY A 359 -9.52 -3.76 -19.62
C GLY A 359 -8.40 -4.69 -19.11
N GLN A 360 -7.18 -4.48 -19.60
CA GLN A 360 -6.06 -5.37 -19.28
C GLN A 360 -5.76 -5.44 -17.78
N ASP A 361 -5.79 -4.30 -17.10
CA ASP A 361 -5.51 -4.22 -15.66
C ASP A 361 -6.52 -5.03 -14.83
N LEU A 362 -7.81 -4.95 -15.18
CA LEU A 362 -8.83 -5.75 -14.52
C LEU A 362 -8.69 -7.23 -14.85
N LYS A 363 -8.34 -7.59 -16.09
CA LYS A 363 -8.04 -8.99 -16.47
C LYS A 363 -6.88 -9.55 -15.64
N ASP A 364 -5.86 -8.76 -15.44
CA ASP A 364 -4.70 -9.15 -14.63
C ASP A 364 -5.09 -9.31 -13.15
N ALA A 365 -5.89 -8.40 -12.59
CA ALA A 365 -6.41 -8.51 -11.22
C ALA A 365 -7.29 -9.75 -11.03
N ILE A 366 -8.19 -10.03 -11.99
CA ILE A 366 -9.01 -11.23 -12.00
C ILE A 366 -8.13 -12.49 -12.06
N ARG A 367 -7.10 -12.51 -12.92
CA ARG A 367 -6.20 -13.66 -13.05
C ARG A 367 -5.45 -13.94 -11.76
N VAL A 368 -4.88 -12.92 -11.13
CA VAL A 368 -4.14 -13.11 -9.89
C VAL A 368 -5.03 -13.59 -8.74
N PHE A 369 -6.27 -13.13 -8.70
CA PHE A 369 -7.22 -13.62 -7.69
C PHE A 369 -7.68 -15.06 -7.98
N ASP A 370 -7.86 -15.43 -9.24
CA ASP A 370 -8.12 -16.82 -9.65
C ASP A 370 -6.98 -17.76 -9.24
N ILE A 371 -5.71 -17.33 -9.41
CA ILE A 371 -4.55 -18.07 -8.92
C ILE A 371 -4.62 -18.30 -7.41
N TYR A 372 -4.93 -17.24 -6.65
CA TYR A 372 -5.09 -17.33 -5.20
C TYR A 372 -6.20 -18.33 -4.80
N LEU A 373 -7.39 -18.22 -5.41
CA LEU A 373 -8.52 -19.10 -5.12
C LEU A 373 -8.23 -20.56 -5.48
N LYS A 374 -7.58 -20.82 -6.61
CA LYS A 374 -7.17 -22.16 -7.01
C LYS A 374 -6.09 -22.72 -6.09
N ALA A 375 -5.12 -21.91 -5.73
CA ALA A 375 -4.12 -22.33 -4.75
C ALA A 375 -4.76 -22.61 -3.38
N LYS A 376 -5.76 -21.84 -2.97
CA LYS A 376 -6.51 -22.04 -1.73
C LYS A 376 -7.36 -23.30 -1.75
N SER A 377 -8.04 -23.58 -2.85
CA SER A 377 -8.94 -24.72 -3.00
C SER A 377 -8.23 -26.05 -3.31
N ALA A 378 -6.98 -26.01 -3.76
CA ALA A 378 -6.20 -27.22 -4.02
C ALA A 378 -6.12 -28.12 -2.77
N VAL A 379 -6.44 -29.40 -2.92
CA VAL A 379 -6.48 -30.35 -1.79
C VAL A 379 -5.07 -30.77 -1.37
N LYS A 380 -4.18 -30.95 -2.33
CA LYS A 380 -2.80 -31.42 -2.12
C LYS A 380 -1.84 -30.73 -3.10
N TYR A 381 -0.55 -30.82 -2.82
CA TYR A 381 0.50 -30.52 -3.76
C TYR A 381 0.87 -31.78 -4.52
N ASP A 382 0.69 -31.78 -5.85
CA ASP A 382 1.07 -32.88 -6.75
C ASP A 382 1.65 -32.31 -8.06
N ALA A 383 1.99 -33.19 -9.00
CA ALA A 383 2.64 -32.82 -10.25
C ALA A 383 1.76 -31.90 -11.13
N ASP A 384 0.46 -32.10 -11.15
CA ASP A 384 -0.46 -31.27 -11.95
C ASP A 384 -0.56 -29.88 -11.37
N PHE A 385 -0.66 -29.79 -10.05
CA PHE A 385 -0.67 -28.49 -9.35
C PHE A 385 0.70 -27.79 -9.46
N GLU A 386 1.82 -28.52 -9.44
CA GLU A 386 3.16 -27.97 -9.67
C GLU A 386 3.28 -27.36 -11.07
N ASN A 387 2.81 -28.04 -12.10
CA ASN A 387 2.81 -27.54 -13.47
C ASN A 387 1.93 -26.28 -13.62
N TYR A 388 0.76 -26.30 -13.01
CA TYR A 388 -0.10 -25.12 -12.96
C TYR A 388 0.61 -23.93 -12.29
N LEU A 389 1.19 -24.14 -11.12
CA LEU A 389 1.93 -23.12 -10.39
C LEU A 389 3.10 -22.54 -11.17
N TYR A 390 3.88 -23.40 -11.84
CA TYR A 390 4.99 -22.93 -12.67
C TYR A 390 4.53 -21.92 -13.73
N ASN A 391 3.46 -22.22 -14.44
CA ASN A 391 2.91 -21.34 -15.47
C ASN A 391 2.43 -19.99 -14.88
N GLU A 392 1.71 -20.06 -13.77
CA GLU A 392 1.14 -18.86 -13.15
C GLU A 392 2.21 -18.02 -12.42
N LEU A 393 3.15 -18.64 -11.73
CA LEU A 393 4.26 -17.91 -11.10
C LEU A 393 5.21 -17.31 -12.15
N SER A 394 5.41 -17.97 -13.29
CA SER A 394 6.17 -17.42 -14.43
C SER A 394 5.49 -16.17 -15.00
N TRP A 395 4.16 -16.19 -15.14
CA TRP A 395 3.41 -15.03 -15.56
C TRP A 395 3.49 -13.89 -14.53
N LEU A 396 3.33 -14.19 -13.24
CA LEU A 396 3.48 -13.19 -12.17
C LEU A 396 4.89 -12.59 -12.16
N ASP A 397 5.92 -13.42 -12.37
CA ASP A 397 7.30 -12.96 -12.43
C ASP A 397 7.53 -11.95 -13.56
N GLN A 398 6.90 -12.15 -14.72
CA GLN A 398 6.94 -11.18 -15.82
C GLN A 398 6.29 -9.83 -15.44
N LYS A 399 5.24 -9.85 -14.62
CA LYS A 399 4.58 -8.63 -14.12
C LYS A 399 5.43 -7.85 -13.10
N ILE A 400 6.35 -8.54 -12.41
CA ILE A 400 7.23 -7.93 -11.40
C ILE A 400 8.41 -7.20 -12.06
N VAL A 401 8.69 -7.44 -13.34
CA VAL A 401 9.80 -6.78 -14.05
C VAL A 401 9.55 -5.27 -14.14
N ILE A 402 10.44 -4.51 -13.52
CA ILE A 402 10.39 -3.05 -13.46
C ILE A 402 11.55 -2.49 -14.27
N ASN A 403 11.29 -1.46 -15.02
CA ASN A 403 12.35 -0.60 -15.53
C ASN A 403 12.81 0.35 -14.41
N LEU A 404 13.84 -0.06 -13.66
CA LEU A 404 14.37 0.69 -12.52
C LEU A 404 15.21 1.90 -12.94
N ASP A 405 15.64 1.98 -14.20
CA ASP A 405 16.49 3.04 -14.69
C ASP A 405 15.77 4.40 -14.79
N SER A 406 14.44 4.38 -14.71
CA SER A 406 13.60 5.58 -14.78
C SER A 406 13.11 6.10 -13.42
N VAL A 407 13.55 5.52 -12.31
CA VAL A 407 13.05 5.87 -10.96
C VAL A 407 14.05 6.75 -10.24
N TYR A 408 13.62 7.95 -9.85
CA TYR A 408 14.40 8.85 -9.02
C TYR A 408 14.33 8.46 -7.55
N TYR A 409 15.43 8.68 -6.82
CA TYR A 409 15.56 8.27 -5.41
C TYR A 409 14.52 8.88 -4.46
N SER A 410 14.10 10.13 -4.69
CA SER A 410 13.05 10.79 -3.92
C SER A 410 11.68 10.13 -4.00
N ASP A 411 11.47 9.33 -5.04
CA ASP A 411 10.18 8.71 -5.34
C ASP A 411 10.13 7.23 -4.88
N ILE A 412 11.23 6.73 -4.29
CA ILE A 412 11.36 5.31 -3.97
C ILE A 412 10.36 4.85 -2.92
N GLU A 413 10.15 5.62 -1.85
CA GLU A 413 9.16 5.27 -0.82
C GLU A 413 7.75 5.29 -1.39
N ASP A 414 7.40 6.31 -2.16
CA ASP A 414 6.13 6.38 -2.87
C ASP A 414 6.01 5.29 -3.93
N TYR A 415 7.12 4.93 -4.57
CA TYR A 415 7.15 3.88 -5.58
C TYR A 415 6.92 2.50 -5.00
N ILE A 416 7.59 2.14 -3.89
CA ILE A 416 7.41 0.85 -3.21
C ILE A 416 5.98 0.73 -2.68
N CYS A 417 5.45 1.78 -2.06
CA CYS A 417 4.14 1.76 -1.44
C CYS A 417 2.98 1.82 -2.44
N ASN A 418 3.18 2.36 -3.63
CA ASN A 418 2.08 2.80 -4.49
C ASN A 418 2.08 2.23 -5.91
N ARG A 419 3.11 1.47 -6.36
CA ARG A 419 3.18 1.06 -7.76
C ARG A 419 2.90 -0.43 -8.04
N SER A 420 2.47 -0.66 -9.28
CA SER A 420 1.95 -1.96 -9.72
C SER A 420 2.93 -3.14 -9.56
N SER A 421 4.22 -2.90 -9.72
CA SER A 421 5.22 -3.98 -9.62
C SER A 421 5.37 -4.52 -8.22
N TYR A 422 5.31 -3.64 -7.21
CA TYR A 422 5.29 -4.03 -5.83
C TYR A 422 4.05 -4.87 -5.49
N TYR A 423 2.90 -4.44 -5.98
CA TYR A 423 1.65 -5.20 -5.85
C TYR A 423 1.80 -6.65 -6.36
N TRP A 424 2.38 -6.83 -7.55
CA TRP A 424 2.53 -8.18 -8.12
C TRP A 424 3.47 -9.06 -7.30
N GLY A 425 4.57 -8.50 -6.81
CA GLY A 425 5.51 -9.19 -5.93
C GLY A 425 4.88 -9.59 -4.61
N ASP A 426 4.12 -8.67 -3.99
CA ASP A 426 3.39 -8.92 -2.74
C ASP A 426 2.30 -9.99 -2.94
N MET A 427 1.55 -9.95 -4.03
CA MET A 427 0.54 -10.96 -4.34
C MET A 427 1.17 -12.35 -4.57
N MET A 428 2.27 -12.42 -5.31
CA MET A 428 3.00 -13.68 -5.49
C MET A 428 3.47 -14.24 -4.15
N ARG A 429 4.05 -13.39 -3.30
CA ARG A 429 4.50 -13.76 -1.96
C ARG A 429 3.33 -14.26 -1.10
N LYS A 430 2.22 -13.55 -1.05
CA LYS A 430 1.02 -13.94 -0.30
C LYS A 430 0.46 -15.29 -0.77
N ILE A 431 0.34 -15.51 -2.07
CA ILE A 431 -0.12 -16.79 -2.62
C ILE A 431 0.81 -17.92 -2.21
N VAL A 432 2.11 -17.74 -2.39
CA VAL A 432 3.11 -18.77 -2.10
C VAL A 432 3.11 -19.09 -0.61
N ILE A 433 3.24 -18.10 0.26
CA ILE A 433 3.41 -18.31 1.71
C ILE A 433 2.11 -18.79 2.34
N SER A 434 0.96 -18.20 2.00
CA SER A 434 -0.31 -18.50 2.68
C SER A 434 -1.03 -19.73 2.14
N GLN A 435 -0.87 -20.04 0.85
CA GLN A 435 -1.65 -21.10 0.23
C GLN A 435 -0.81 -22.29 -0.26
N VAL A 436 0.36 -22.05 -0.87
CA VAL A 436 1.14 -23.11 -1.51
C VAL A 436 2.05 -23.82 -0.54
N VAL A 437 2.83 -23.09 0.25
CA VAL A 437 3.82 -23.66 1.18
C VAL A 437 3.18 -24.58 2.23
N PRO A 438 2.06 -24.22 2.90
CA PRO A 438 1.42 -25.16 3.82
C PRO A 438 1.00 -26.48 3.17
N LYS A 439 0.55 -26.43 1.90
CA LYS A 439 0.18 -27.64 1.13
C LYS A 439 1.38 -28.48 0.75
N CYS A 440 2.50 -27.84 0.36
CA CYS A 440 3.75 -28.55 0.12
C CYS A 440 4.20 -29.33 1.35
N ILE A 441 4.18 -28.69 2.52
CA ILE A 441 4.55 -29.30 3.80
C ILE A 441 3.61 -30.46 4.14
N ALA A 442 2.30 -30.23 4.08
CA ALA A 442 1.28 -31.26 4.35
C ALA A 442 1.37 -32.46 3.40
N SER A 443 1.82 -32.24 2.16
CA SER A 443 2.02 -33.30 1.16
C SER A 443 3.43 -33.94 1.20
N GLY A 444 4.29 -33.56 2.17
CA GLY A 444 5.62 -34.15 2.34
C GLY A 444 6.73 -33.53 1.48
N TYR A 445 6.46 -32.41 0.80
CA TYR A 445 7.43 -31.75 -0.10
C TYR A 445 8.18 -30.59 0.59
N GLN A 446 8.81 -30.84 1.77
CA GLN A 446 9.46 -29.80 2.58
C GLN A 446 10.54 -29.03 1.81
N THR A 447 11.38 -29.72 1.04
CA THR A 447 12.44 -29.05 0.24
C THR A 447 11.84 -28.09 -0.80
N ARG A 448 10.74 -28.51 -1.46
CA ARG A 448 10.00 -27.66 -2.40
C ARG A 448 9.38 -26.44 -1.70
N ALA A 449 8.82 -26.65 -0.51
CA ALA A 449 8.29 -25.55 0.31
C ALA A 449 9.37 -24.51 0.62
N LEU A 450 10.59 -24.95 0.98
CA LEU A 450 11.72 -24.05 1.23
C LEU A 450 12.19 -23.32 -0.05
N GLN A 451 12.23 -23.99 -1.19
CA GLN A 451 12.57 -23.34 -2.47
C GLN A 451 11.54 -22.25 -2.82
N LEU A 452 10.26 -22.54 -2.66
CA LEU A 452 9.17 -21.59 -2.90
C LEU A 452 9.23 -20.40 -1.95
N LEU A 453 9.49 -20.62 -0.66
CA LEU A 453 9.68 -19.56 0.33
C LEU A 453 10.88 -18.68 -0.02
N ASN A 454 12.02 -19.32 -0.37
CA ASN A 454 13.23 -18.60 -0.75
C ASN A 454 12.98 -17.71 -1.98
N MET A 455 12.35 -18.25 -3.01
CA MET A 455 11.99 -17.47 -4.20
C MET A 455 11.05 -16.31 -3.88
N ALA A 456 10.01 -16.54 -3.11
CA ALA A 456 9.02 -15.52 -2.77
C ALA A 456 9.64 -14.37 -1.98
N ASP A 457 10.40 -14.67 -0.93
CA ASP A 457 11.07 -13.68 -0.11
C ASP A 457 12.18 -12.95 -0.87
N ASN A 458 13.03 -13.70 -1.59
CA ASN A 458 14.13 -13.09 -2.34
C ASN A 458 13.64 -12.23 -3.50
N ARG A 459 12.51 -12.59 -4.13
CA ARG A 459 11.95 -11.81 -5.22
C ARG A 459 11.51 -10.43 -4.76
N VAL A 460 10.83 -10.34 -3.63
CA VAL A 460 10.47 -9.06 -2.99
C VAL A 460 11.71 -8.32 -2.52
N LEU A 461 12.62 -9.00 -1.83
CA LEU A 461 13.87 -8.42 -1.35
C LEU A 461 14.76 -7.94 -2.50
N ASN A 462 14.81 -8.65 -3.64
CA ASN A 462 15.53 -8.19 -4.82
C ASN A 462 14.94 -6.93 -5.44
N LEU A 463 13.63 -6.79 -5.42
CA LEU A 463 12.99 -5.55 -5.84
C LEU A 463 13.43 -4.39 -4.94
N VAL A 464 13.27 -4.56 -3.65
CA VAL A 464 13.70 -3.60 -2.65
C VAL A 464 15.21 -3.41 -2.72
N GLY A 465 16.02 -4.49 -2.80
CA GLY A 465 17.46 -4.43 -2.91
C GLY A 465 17.98 -3.70 -4.13
N LYS A 466 17.32 -3.82 -5.26
CA LYS A 466 17.67 -3.01 -6.45
C LYS A 466 17.40 -1.52 -6.24
N PHE A 467 16.35 -1.17 -5.51
CA PHE A 467 16.06 0.21 -5.14
C PHE A 467 17.03 0.74 -4.09
N TRP A 468 17.42 -0.08 -3.11
CA TRP A 468 18.31 0.31 -2.03
C TRP A 468 19.79 0.11 -2.35
N SER A 469 20.12 -0.53 -3.46
CA SER A 469 21.53 -0.63 -3.93
C SER A 469 22.06 0.67 -4.50
N TYR A 470 21.23 1.68 -4.61
CA TYR A 470 21.63 3.04 -4.95
C TYR A 470 21.09 4.04 -3.93
N PRO A 471 21.92 4.59 -3.14
CA PRO A 471 22.90 3.94 -2.26
C PRO A 471 22.19 3.31 -1.06
N ALA A 472 22.56 2.11 -0.67
CA ALA A 472 22.04 1.52 0.55
C ALA A 472 22.30 2.49 1.71
N THR A 473 21.27 2.96 2.37
CA THR A 473 21.38 3.83 3.51
C THR A 473 21.44 2.97 4.76
N ILE A 474 22.57 2.90 5.40
CA ILE A 474 22.66 2.42 6.78
C ILE A 474 22.20 3.59 7.65
N VAL A 475 21.07 3.44 8.32
CA VAL A 475 20.63 4.42 9.30
C VAL A 475 21.41 4.20 10.58
N ASP A 476 22.38 5.05 10.85
CA ASP A 476 23.02 5.15 12.17
C ASP A 476 22.09 5.92 13.11
N TRP A 477 21.36 5.20 13.93
CA TRP A 477 20.41 5.75 14.91
C TRP A 477 21.09 6.64 15.98
N GLY A 478 22.42 6.49 16.15
CA GLY A 478 23.17 7.30 17.13
C GLY A 478 23.47 8.72 16.69
N ASN A 479 23.58 8.96 15.38
CA ASN A 479 24.04 10.24 14.82
C ASN A 479 23.10 10.88 13.81
N SER A 480 21.92 10.32 13.58
CA SER A 480 20.97 10.80 12.56
C SER A 480 21.59 10.98 11.16
N ARG A 481 22.68 10.29 10.87
CA ARG A 481 23.37 10.34 9.57
C ARG A 481 23.00 9.12 8.74
N ARG A 482 22.49 9.37 7.54
CA ARG A 482 22.33 8.35 6.51
C ARG A 482 23.69 8.08 5.88
N ILE A 483 24.21 6.87 6.06
CA ILE A 483 25.46 6.45 5.45
C ILE A 483 25.12 5.73 4.14
N TYR A 484 25.60 6.27 3.04
CA TYR A 484 25.39 5.71 1.71
C TYR A 484 26.53 4.73 1.40
N CYS A 485 26.20 3.46 1.17
CA CYS A 485 27.18 2.45 0.77
C CYS A 485 27.02 2.16 -0.74
N SER A 486 28.06 2.44 -1.51
CA SER A 486 28.09 2.26 -2.97
C SER A 486 28.28 0.81 -3.47
N GLU A 487 28.52 -0.16 -2.57
CA GLU A 487 28.83 -1.56 -2.93
C GLU A 487 27.88 -2.56 -2.26
N SER A 488 26.62 -2.48 -2.59
CA SER A 488 25.57 -3.15 -1.82
C SER A 488 25.24 -4.59 -2.21
N LYS A 489 25.88 -5.18 -3.22
CA LYS A 489 25.65 -6.59 -3.58
C LYS A 489 25.96 -7.58 -2.43
N ALA A 490 26.86 -7.19 -1.53
CA ALA A 490 27.30 -8.00 -0.40
C ALA A 490 26.45 -7.80 0.88
N LEU A 491 25.67 -6.73 0.97
CA LEU A 491 25.01 -6.30 2.21
C LEU A 491 23.53 -6.69 2.29
N PHE A 492 22.96 -7.25 1.23
CA PHE A 492 21.60 -7.73 1.28
C PHE A 492 21.56 -9.03 2.08
N ARG A 493 21.43 -8.89 3.39
CA ARG A 493 21.29 -10.00 4.31
C ARG A 493 19.92 -9.96 4.91
N PRO A 494 19.29 -11.12 4.96
CA PRO A 494 18.12 -11.28 5.78
C PRO A 494 18.47 -10.90 7.23
N GLY A 495 17.76 -9.95 7.79
CA GLY A 495 17.90 -9.56 9.18
C GLY A 495 19.01 -8.58 9.56
N VAL A 496 19.79 -8.05 8.64
CA VAL A 496 20.76 -7.00 8.92
C VAL A 496 20.26 -5.66 8.39
N GLY A 497 19.86 -4.84 9.30
CA GLY A 497 19.26 -3.54 9.24
C GLY A 497 19.45 -2.70 7.98
N GLY A 498 18.38 -2.12 7.52
CA GLY A 498 18.38 -1.14 6.46
C GLY A 498 17.07 -1.01 5.71
N ILE A 499 16.25 -2.03 5.74
CA ILE A 499 14.87 -1.92 5.32
C ILE A 499 14.08 -1.71 6.59
N ASN A 500 13.29 -0.65 6.64
CA ASN A 500 12.30 -0.50 7.70
C ASN A 500 11.26 -1.61 7.50
N ASP A 501 11.54 -2.76 8.12
CA ASP A 501 10.86 -4.03 7.93
C ASP A 501 9.48 -4.08 8.59
N TYR A 502 8.79 -2.95 8.67
CA TYR A 502 7.43 -2.97 9.16
C TYR A 502 6.50 -3.77 8.24
N ASP A 503 6.91 -4.01 6.98
CA ASP A 503 6.06 -4.60 5.95
C ASP A 503 6.50 -5.98 5.45
N TYR A 504 7.67 -6.51 5.85
CA TYR A 504 8.19 -7.78 5.34
C TYR A 504 8.68 -8.70 6.43
N SER A 505 7.99 -9.79 6.65
CA SER A 505 8.55 -10.93 7.37
C SER A 505 9.47 -11.71 6.41
N ASN A 506 10.70 -11.97 6.84
CA ASN A 506 11.62 -12.84 6.14
C ASN A 506 11.28 -14.30 6.46
N ASP A 507 10.12 -14.77 5.99
CA ASP A 507 9.60 -16.09 6.39
C ASP A 507 10.54 -17.23 6.02
N PHE A 508 11.24 -17.14 4.89
CA PHE A 508 12.23 -18.13 4.51
C PHE A 508 13.36 -18.24 5.53
N PHE A 509 13.98 -17.12 5.89
CA PHE A 509 15.16 -17.11 6.75
C PHE A 509 14.79 -17.43 8.21
N ILE A 510 13.65 -16.98 8.69
CA ILE A 510 13.11 -17.34 10.02
C ILE A 510 12.83 -18.85 10.09
N ASN A 511 12.19 -19.39 9.07
CA ASN A 511 11.92 -20.83 9.03
C ASN A 511 13.21 -21.66 8.87
N LEU A 512 14.17 -21.17 8.06
CA LEU A 512 15.46 -21.83 7.88
C LEU A 512 16.21 -21.97 9.21
N ASP A 513 16.25 -20.90 10.01
CA ASP A 513 16.89 -20.92 11.34
C ASP A 513 16.20 -21.88 12.33
N SER A 514 14.91 -22.16 12.17
CA SER A 514 14.15 -23.09 13.01
C SER A 514 14.23 -24.54 12.55
N LEU A 515 14.77 -24.81 11.36
CA LEU A 515 14.86 -26.15 10.78
C LEU A 515 16.14 -26.87 11.20
N GLY A 516 16.06 -28.18 11.31
CA GLY A 516 17.25 -29.00 11.55
C GLY A 516 18.17 -29.07 10.33
N VAL A 517 19.46 -29.31 10.58
CA VAL A 517 20.54 -29.41 9.58
C VAL A 517 20.15 -30.18 8.33
N GLN A 518 19.50 -31.35 8.50
CA GLN A 518 19.13 -32.24 7.39
C GLN A 518 18.23 -31.56 6.33
N HIS A 519 17.33 -30.65 6.74
CA HIS A 519 16.44 -29.97 5.82
C HIS A 519 17.21 -28.90 5.02
N ILE A 520 18.15 -28.23 5.67
CA ILE A 520 19.00 -27.20 5.04
C ILE A 520 19.97 -27.89 4.05
N GLU A 521 20.56 -29.00 4.42
CA GLU A 521 21.44 -29.80 3.52
C GLU A 521 20.68 -30.25 2.26
N ARG A 522 19.46 -30.78 2.41
CA ARG A 522 18.64 -31.16 1.25
C ARG A 522 18.31 -29.99 0.33
N LEU A 523 18.06 -28.82 0.93
CA LEU A 523 17.82 -27.60 0.16
C LEU A 523 19.08 -27.19 -0.61
N VAL A 524 20.24 -27.17 0.03
CA VAL A 524 21.53 -26.84 -0.59
C VAL A 524 21.83 -27.79 -1.76
N VAL A 525 21.69 -29.11 -1.54
CA VAL A 525 21.89 -30.12 -2.59
C VAL A 525 20.93 -29.85 -3.79
N ARG A 526 19.67 -29.53 -3.51
CA ARG A 526 18.67 -29.26 -4.57
C ARG A 526 18.97 -27.96 -5.32
N MET A 527 19.49 -26.96 -4.62
CA MET A 527 19.88 -25.68 -5.25
C MET A 527 21.09 -25.86 -6.16
N GLN A 528 22.08 -26.66 -5.73
CA GLN A 528 23.29 -26.96 -6.52
C GLN A 528 23.00 -27.91 -7.69
N ASN A 529 22.05 -28.82 -7.51
CA ASN A 529 21.70 -29.86 -8.48
C ASN A 529 20.20 -29.86 -8.77
N PRO A 530 19.70 -28.93 -9.59
CA PRO A 530 18.29 -28.85 -9.93
C PRO A 530 17.86 -30.07 -10.74
N LEU A 531 16.77 -30.73 -10.34
CA LEU A 531 16.27 -31.95 -10.96
C LEU A 531 15.26 -31.69 -12.10
N CYS A 532 14.63 -30.53 -12.13
CA CYS A 532 13.62 -30.18 -13.12
C CYS A 532 13.67 -28.70 -13.50
N TYR A 533 12.89 -28.32 -14.51
CA TYR A 533 12.80 -26.92 -14.95
C TYR A 533 12.24 -25.99 -13.87
N PHE A 534 11.35 -26.48 -13.01
CA PHE A 534 10.81 -25.68 -11.93
C PHE A 534 11.86 -25.39 -10.86
N ASP A 535 12.75 -26.34 -10.54
CA ASP A 535 13.91 -26.07 -9.66
C ASP A 535 14.79 -24.96 -10.21
N ARG A 536 15.07 -24.96 -11.51
CA ARG A 536 15.88 -23.92 -12.16
C ARG A 536 15.19 -22.57 -12.06
N PHE A 537 13.90 -22.51 -12.38
CA PHE A 537 13.09 -21.29 -12.26
C PHE A 537 13.13 -20.72 -10.85
N LEU A 538 12.96 -21.56 -9.82
CA LEU A 538 13.00 -21.15 -8.43
C LEU A 538 14.40 -20.67 -8.02
N ASN A 539 15.45 -21.43 -8.37
CA ASN A 539 16.83 -21.10 -8.01
C ASN A 539 17.31 -19.77 -8.63
N GLU A 540 16.96 -19.49 -9.89
CA GLU A 540 17.30 -18.23 -10.57
C GLU A 540 16.71 -17.01 -9.87
N ARG A 541 15.68 -17.20 -9.07
CA ARG A 541 14.91 -16.16 -8.36
C ARG A 541 15.07 -16.19 -6.85
N SER A 542 15.93 -17.10 -6.37
CA SER A 542 16.16 -17.32 -4.95
C SER A 542 17.48 -16.72 -4.47
N TYR A 543 17.61 -16.61 -3.16
CA TYR A 543 18.87 -16.32 -2.52
C TYR A 543 19.75 -17.57 -2.57
N VAL A 544 20.91 -17.49 -3.21
CA VAL A 544 21.78 -18.64 -3.52
C VAL A 544 23.19 -18.53 -2.96
N ASN A 545 23.44 -17.66 -1.97
CA ASN A 545 24.77 -17.59 -1.35
C ASN A 545 25.00 -18.82 -0.46
N MET A 546 25.86 -19.74 -0.93
CA MET A 546 26.16 -20.99 -0.23
C MET A 546 26.85 -20.77 1.12
N GLU A 547 27.65 -19.74 1.27
CA GLU A 547 28.32 -19.44 2.54
C GLU A 547 27.32 -19.15 3.66
N TYR A 548 26.20 -18.52 3.32
CA TYR A 548 25.11 -18.28 4.26
C TYR A 548 24.51 -19.60 4.80
N PHE A 549 24.28 -20.57 3.92
CA PHE A 549 23.74 -21.88 4.32
C PHE A 549 24.78 -22.70 5.11
N TYR A 550 26.04 -22.67 4.71
CA TYR A 550 27.10 -23.36 5.41
C TYR A 550 27.32 -22.76 6.81
N GLU A 551 27.21 -21.46 6.97
CA GLU A 551 27.30 -20.80 8.27
C GLU A 551 26.14 -21.22 9.19
N ILE A 552 24.89 -21.28 8.70
CA ILE A 552 23.76 -21.78 9.48
C ILE A 552 23.99 -23.23 9.92
N ILE A 553 24.30 -24.10 8.96
CA ILE A 553 24.54 -25.53 9.24
C ILE A 553 25.65 -25.68 10.27
N GLY A 554 26.76 -24.97 10.05
CA GLY A 554 27.91 -25.01 10.96
C GLY A 554 27.59 -24.52 12.38
N THR A 555 26.78 -23.45 12.47
CA THR A 555 26.34 -22.91 13.78
C THR A 555 25.40 -23.87 14.51
N GLN A 556 24.44 -24.47 13.82
CA GLN A 556 23.54 -25.48 14.41
C GLN A 556 24.32 -26.73 14.88
N LEU A 557 25.31 -27.16 14.10
CA LEU A 557 26.15 -28.28 14.46
C LEU A 557 27.05 -27.95 15.68
N LEU A 558 27.51 -26.71 15.81
CA LEU A 558 28.20 -26.25 17.01
C LEU A 558 27.32 -26.30 18.25
N ALA A 559 26.07 -25.81 18.13
CA ALA A 559 25.09 -25.86 19.20
C ALA A 559 24.81 -27.30 19.64
N ALA A 560 24.76 -28.22 18.67
CA ALA A 560 24.64 -29.67 18.91
C ALA A 560 25.93 -30.39 19.35
N MET A 561 27.01 -29.66 19.57
CA MET A 561 28.35 -30.19 19.92
C MET A 561 28.95 -31.17 18.90
N ARG A 562 28.50 -31.11 17.64
CA ARG A 562 28.96 -31.92 16.52
C ARG A 562 30.17 -31.25 15.84
N TYR A 563 31.25 -30.98 16.60
CA TYR A 563 32.34 -30.12 16.18
C TYR A 563 33.04 -30.55 14.89
N LYS A 564 33.28 -31.84 14.68
CA LYS A 564 33.90 -32.34 13.45
C LYS A 564 33.10 -31.97 12.20
N GLU A 565 31.82 -32.08 12.29
CA GLU A 565 30.91 -31.77 11.18
C GLU A 565 30.75 -30.24 11.02
N ALA A 566 30.69 -29.52 12.14
CA ALA A 566 30.71 -28.05 12.12
C ALA A 566 31.92 -27.49 11.40
N ILE A 567 33.14 -28.06 11.68
CA ILE A 567 34.37 -27.66 10.99
C ILE A 567 34.24 -27.84 9.48
N HIS A 568 33.62 -28.94 9.01
CA HIS A 568 33.44 -29.20 7.57
C HIS A 568 32.70 -28.06 6.89
N TYR A 569 31.59 -27.60 7.44
CA TYR A 569 30.80 -26.52 6.86
C TYR A 569 31.43 -25.15 7.07
N LEU A 570 31.87 -24.83 8.28
CA LEU A 570 32.46 -23.54 8.60
C LEU A 570 33.76 -23.25 7.85
N SER A 571 34.53 -24.30 7.48
CA SER A 571 35.73 -24.12 6.67
C SER A 571 35.46 -23.72 5.20
N GLN A 572 34.20 -23.79 4.76
CA GLN A 572 33.76 -23.36 3.43
C GLN A 572 33.19 -21.92 3.43
N VAL A 573 33.21 -21.27 4.59
CA VAL A 573 32.74 -19.87 4.73
C VAL A 573 33.99 -18.97 4.74
N SER A 574 34.00 -17.97 3.86
CA SER A 574 35.11 -17.02 3.76
C SER A 574 35.16 -16.07 4.96
N ASP A 575 36.35 -15.56 5.22
CA ASP A 575 36.57 -14.54 6.25
C ASP A 575 35.79 -13.28 5.97
N GLU A 576 35.66 -12.90 4.71
CA GLU A 576 34.86 -11.76 4.26
C GLU A 576 33.41 -11.94 4.61
N PHE A 577 32.84 -13.11 4.31
CA PHE A 577 31.47 -13.42 4.68
C PHE A 577 31.24 -13.40 6.18
N MET A 578 32.19 -14.01 6.97
CA MET A 578 32.08 -14.05 8.43
C MET A 578 32.15 -12.66 9.07
N GLN A 579 32.95 -11.75 8.55
CA GLN A 579 32.97 -10.35 9.01
C GLN A 579 31.65 -9.67 8.85
N THR A 580 30.94 -10.01 7.80
CA THR A 580 29.68 -9.41 7.45
C THR A 580 28.49 -10.00 8.21
N THR A 581 28.55 -11.23 8.78
CA THR A 581 27.44 -11.86 9.55
C THR A 581 27.31 -11.38 10.99
N ASN A 582 28.33 -10.70 11.53
CA ASN A 582 28.44 -10.37 12.95
C ASN A 582 28.33 -8.89 13.26
N VAL A 583 27.82 -8.09 12.35
CA VAL A 583 27.75 -6.65 12.57
C VAL A 583 26.55 -6.31 13.45
N TYR A 584 26.74 -6.44 14.76
CA TYR A 584 26.02 -5.61 15.69
C TYR A 584 26.72 -4.26 15.77
N PRO A 585 26.08 -3.14 15.52
CA PRO A 585 26.74 -1.84 15.39
C PRO A 585 27.47 -1.34 16.65
N TYR A 586 27.26 -2.00 17.77
CA TYR A 586 27.82 -1.59 19.09
C TYR A 586 28.93 -2.44 19.62
N TYR A 587 29.37 -3.52 18.95
CA TYR A 587 30.42 -4.38 19.39
C TYR A 587 31.62 -4.38 18.43
N LYS A 588 32.84 -4.38 18.98
CA LYS A 588 34.04 -4.57 18.16
C LYS A 588 33.96 -5.93 17.46
N PRO A 589 34.30 -6.01 16.18
CA PRO A 589 34.30 -7.28 15.47
C PRO A 589 35.24 -8.27 16.17
N GLU A 590 34.68 -9.44 16.49
CA GLU A 590 35.46 -10.61 16.91
C GLU A 590 36.37 -11.07 15.75
N PRO A 591 37.40 -11.92 16.02
CA PRO A 591 38.23 -12.48 14.96
C PRO A 591 37.41 -13.08 13.83
N LYS A 592 37.89 -12.92 12.60
CA LYS A 592 37.20 -13.28 11.35
C LYS A 592 36.63 -14.70 11.31
N ASP A 593 37.34 -15.65 11.93
CA ASP A 593 37.07 -17.08 11.91
C ASP A 593 36.64 -17.64 13.27
N TYR A 594 36.10 -16.81 14.14
CA TYR A 594 35.87 -17.18 15.55
C TYR A 594 35.04 -18.47 15.73
N LYS A 595 34.00 -18.72 14.91
CA LYS A 595 33.23 -19.96 15.00
C LYS A 595 34.00 -21.17 14.58
N LEU A 596 34.79 -21.08 13.50
CA LEU A 596 35.66 -22.15 13.02
C LEU A 596 36.78 -22.45 14.02
N ASN A 597 37.39 -21.42 14.57
CA ASN A 597 38.44 -21.58 15.60
C ASN A 597 37.88 -22.21 16.86
N PHE A 598 36.73 -21.79 17.32
CA PHE A 598 36.02 -22.41 18.44
C PHE A 598 35.73 -23.89 18.15
N ALA A 599 35.18 -24.24 16.99
CA ALA A 599 34.93 -25.62 16.61
C ALA A 599 36.21 -26.49 16.62
N LYS A 600 37.27 -25.98 16.03
CA LYS A 600 38.61 -26.66 16.03
C LYS A 600 39.16 -26.88 17.44
N LYS A 601 39.04 -25.86 18.29
CA LYS A 601 39.49 -25.93 19.68
C LYS A 601 38.71 -26.96 20.49
N MET A 602 37.37 -26.90 20.38
CA MET A 602 36.50 -27.83 21.11
C MET A 602 36.68 -29.27 20.62
N TYR A 603 36.80 -29.50 19.33
CA TYR A 603 37.12 -30.82 18.78
C TYR A 603 38.46 -31.36 19.28
N ALA A 604 39.49 -30.53 19.29
CA ALA A 604 40.81 -30.92 19.80
C ALA A 604 40.77 -31.27 21.30
N LEU A 605 40.05 -30.51 22.11
CA LEU A 605 39.87 -30.82 23.53
C LEU A 605 39.10 -32.12 23.73
N GLU A 606 38.02 -32.33 22.95
CA GLU A 606 37.26 -33.59 22.99
C GLU A 606 38.10 -34.80 22.66
N GLN A 607 39.00 -34.72 21.65
CA GLN A 607 39.91 -35.81 21.30
C GLN A 607 40.93 -36.02 22.41
N LYS A 608 41.51 -34.97 23.00
CA LYS A 608 42.45 -35.10 24.13
C LYS A 608 41.80 -35.75 25.36
N ILE A 609 40.59 -35.37 25.71
CA ILE A 609 39.79 -35.95 26.80
C ILE A 609 39.57 -37.46 26.57
N LYS A 610 39.30 -37.86 25.33
CA LYS A 610 39.09 -39.28 24.96
C LYS A 610 40.37 -40.10 24.95
N THR A 611 41.51 -39.52 24.60
CA THR A 611 42.75 -40.25 24.33
C THR A 611 43.79 -40.13 25.45
N SER A 612 43.70 -39.12 26.34
CA SER A 612 44.68 -38.92 27.41
C SER A 612 44.64 -40.06 28.44
N LYS A 613 45.81 -40.64 28.68
CA LYS A 613 46.02 -41.66 29.69
C LYS A 613 46.34 -41.06 31.09
N ASN A 614 46.77 -39.80 31.12
CA ASN A 614 47.08 -39.10 32.36
C ASN A 614 45.78 -38.48 32.92
N PRO A 615 45.36 -38.85 34.16
CA PRO A 615 44.15 -38.31 34.78
C PRO A 615 44.18 -36.79 34.98
N ASN A 616 45.35 -36.21 35.29
CA ASN A 616 45.49 -34.77 35.52
C ASN A 616 45.34 -33.98 34.22
N ASP A 617 46.00 -34.41 33.16
CA ASP A 617 45.88 -33.78 31.84
C ASP A 617 44.42 -33.87 31.31
N ARG A 618 43.77 -35.01 31.55
CA ARG A 618 42.37 -35.21 31.20
C ARG A 618 41.44 -34.25 31.97
N ALA A 619 41.69 -34.10 33.29
CA ALA A 619 40.90 -33.17 34.12
C ALA A 619 41.11 -31.71 33.69
N GLU A 620 42.35 -31.31 33.36
CA GLU A 620 42.64 -29.98 32.83
C GLU A 620 41.95 -29.70 31.51
N CYS A 621 41.97 -30.68 30.58
CA CYS A 621 41.24 -30.58 29.33
C CYS A 621 39.72 -30.47 29.54
N MET A 622 39.14 -31.23 30.49
CA MET A 622 37.72 -31.13 30.84
C MET A 622 37.35 -29.78 31.44
N LEU A 623 38.19 -29.23 32.30
CA LEU A 623 37.99 -27.90 32.87
C LEU A 623 38.04 -26.82 31.78
N THR A 624 39.03 -26.93 30.90
CA THR A 624 39.15 -26.01 29.76
C THR A 624 37.94 -26.09 28.84
N TYR A 625 37.52 -27.31 28.52
CA TYR A 625 36.30 -27.54 27.72
C TYR A 625 35.05 -26.89 28.33
N ALA A 626 34.85 -27.07 29.64
CA ALA A 626 33.74 -26.49 30.37
C ALA A 626 33.79 -24.94 30.38
N LYS A 627 35.00 -24.37 30.58
CA LYS A 627 35.20 -22.92 30.51
C LYS A 627 34.90 -22.34 29.12
N GLU A 628 35.32 -23.02 28.06
CA GLU A 628 35.06 -22.58 26.68
C GLU A 628 33.57 -22.65 26.36
N LEU A 629 32.87 -23.70 26.81
CA LEU A 629 31.40 -23.78 26.69
C LEU A 629 30.73 -22.63 27.44
N GLN A 630 31.11 -22.37 28.69
CA GLN A 630 30.56 -21.27 29.46
C GLN A 630 30.79 -19.92 28.77
N ASN A 631 31.96 -19.71 28.19
CA ASN A 631 32.32 -18.49 27.47
C ASN A 631 31.62 -18.37 26.12
N SER A 632 31.16 -19.47 25.56
CA SER A 632 30.40 -19.47 24.27
C SER A 632 28.96 -19.08 24.43
N ILE A 633 28.42 -19.02 25.65
CA ILE A 633 27.08 -18.58 25.99
C ILE A 633 27.10 -17.07 26.28
N GLY A 634 26.21 -16.30 25.69
CA GLY A 634 26.11 -14.85 25.90
C GLY A 634 26.75 -14.03 24.78
N PRO A 635 27.46 -12.92 25.07
CA PRO A 635 27.85 -11.94 24.05
C PRO A 635 28.85 -12.43 22.97
N ARG A 636 29.44 -13.60 23.12
CA ARG A 636 30.36 -14.17 22.11
C ARG A 636 29.70 -15.03 21.02
N TRP A 637 28.49 -15.47 21.22
CA TRP A 637 27.57 -16.05 20.21
C TRP A 637 28.09 -17.13 19.28
N TYR A 638 29.01 -17.95 19.73
CA TYR A 638 29.46 -19.09 18.92
C TYR A 638 28.34 -20.08 18.59
N LEU A 639 27.32 -20.12 19.45
CA LEU A 639 26.18 -21.06 19.35
C LEU A 639 24.91 -20.38 18.93
N THR A 640 24.94 -19.09 18.58
CA THR A 640 23.74 -18.31 18.25
C THR A 640 23.96 -17.52 16.98
N ARG A 641 22.85 -17.08 16.39
CA ARG A 641 22.85 -16.13 15.28
C ARG A 641 22.01 -14.92 15.67
N TYR A 642 22.48 -13.76 15.26
CA TYR A 642 21.71 -12.54 15.40
C TYR A 642 20.85 -12.35 14.16
N TYR A 643 19.56 -12.20 14.37
CA TYR A 643 18.61 -12.08 13.30
C TYR A 643 17.55 -11.03 13.66
N ASP A 644 17.42 -10.02 12.83
CA ASP A 644 16.36 -9.02 12.92
C ASP A 644 16.15 -8.41 14.32
N GLY A 645 17.23 -7.99 14.97
CA GLY A 645 17.20 -7.42 16.31
C GLY A 645 17.04 -8.45 17.44
N CYS A 646 16.95 -9.74 17.13
CA CYS A 646 16.75 -10.81 18.07
C CYS A 646 17.85 -11.86 17.97
N TRP A 647 18.20 -12.48 19.11
CA TRP A 647 19.09 -13.61 19.17
C TRP A 647 18.33 -14.91 18.96
N VAL A 648 18.76 -15.69 17.98
CA VAL A 648 18.24 -17.04 17.79
C VAL A 648 19.16 -18.00 18.53
N ASN A 649 18.66 -18.59 19.61
CA ASN A 649 19.33 -19.65 20.34
C ASN A 649 18.87 -21.00 19.77
N TYR A 650 19.82 -21.79 19.32
CA TYR A 650 19.52 -23.17 18.94
C TYR A 650 19.44 -24.05 20.20
N PRO A 651 18.48 -24.96 20.28
CA PRO A 651 18.28 -25.82 21.43
C PRO A 651 19.42 -26.80 21.67
#